data_2bb279e975ab538d910eaf7565fd477f
#
_entry.id   2bb279e975ab538d910eaf7565fd477f
#
_cell.length_a   1.000
_cell.length_b   1.000
_cell.length_c   1.000
_cell.angle_alpha   90.00
_cell.angle_beta   90.00
_cell.angle_gamma   90.00
#
_symmetry.space_group_name_H-M   'P 1'
#
loop_
_entity.id
_entity.type
_entity.pdbx_description
1 polymer ?
#
loop_
_entity_poly.entity_id
_entity_poly.type
_entity_poly.pdbx_seq_one_letter_code
_entity_poly.pdbx_strand_id
1 'polypeptide(L)'
;MGLYQVISDLMSVEISKAYEPTKVEEKWFSKWISAKAFHADPSSEKQDYGIVIPPPNVTGVLTLGHVLNNSIQDILARRARSKGKEVLWLPGTDHAGIATQSKVERHLRETEGKGRRDLGREAFLERAWEWKEKHGGIIIKQLQKLGCSCDWDRERFTMDEEYSTEVQKCFVHFFNSGKIYRGKRMVNWCPSSLTALSDEEVIMKPQKSKLFYMRYEIVGREGEYLEIATTRPETLMGDSAVAVNPKDERYADLIGQKAFRPFPKAEIPIIADEHIDPEFGTGVLKVTPAHDKADFEIGLNNDLEIIDVLNPDGTLNELAGEEFSGMDRFEARDHVAAKLDDMGLLVRVEDYENNVGFSERADVPIEPRISMQWFLKYPKIEESIASVSDQDIHFRPERWAKTYSHWMQNIQDWCISRQLWWGHRIPVWYRKDRAEELQKAESLDKETAGDALHVGIDPPEDEENWIQDDDVLDTWFSSWLWPFATMDETTKNKFYPTADLVTGPDIIFFWVARMIMAGYEFTGEKPFSNVFFTSIIRDKKGRKMSKSLGNSPDPLDLIAQYGADALRFSIMRIAPSGTDVRFIENKNKDEAEVNDYPQVEEGRNFANKLWNAARFRQMQGSTDGVKELPDLEELSIYDIDILRKLDSLNEELSDSYSSYKFQEIANKLYDFFWSEFCDWYLESIKLSF
;
A
#
# COMPACT_ATOMS: atom_id res chain seq x y z
N MET A 1 15.14 -46.58 -2.20
CA MET A 1 14.26 -47.51 -1.44
C MET A 1 13.23 -46.78 -0.57
N GLY A 2 13.52 -45.63 0.03
CA GLY A 2 12.54 -44.93 0.91
C GLY A 2 11.30 -44.35 0.22
N LEU A 3 11.43 -43.88 -1.03
CA LEU A 3 10.29 -43.30 -1.75
C LEU A 3 9.26 -44.37 -2.21
N TYR A 4 9.74 -45.55 -2.57
CA TYR A 4 8.89 -46.67 -2.98
C TYR A 4 8.06 -47.25 -1.82
N GLN A 5 8.65 -47.28 -0.61
CA GLN A 5 7.95 -47.76 0.58
C GLN A 5 6.85 -46.79 1.00
N VAL A 6 7.10 -45.48 0.92
CA VAL A 6 6.13 -44.41 1.23
C VAL A 6 4.97 -44.41 0.23
N ILE A 7 5.23 -44.70 -1.05
CA ILE A 7 4.19 -44.82 -2.10
C ILE A 7 3.35 -46.07 -1.87
N SER A 8 3.97 -47.21 -1.54
CA SER A 8 3.27 -48.49 -1.25
C SER A 8 2.36 -48.36 -0.02
N ASP A 9 2.84 -47.69 1.07
CA ASP A 9 2.02 -47.47 2.28
C ASP A 9 0.86 -46.51 2.04
N LEU A 10 0.98 -45.59 1.06
CA LEU A 10 -0.10 -44.68 0.65
C LEU A 10 -1.20 -45.35 -0.16
N MET A 11 -0.88 -46.43 -0.89
CA MET A 11 -1.81 -47.14 -1.76
C MET A 11 -2.73 -48.12 -1.02
N SER A 12 -2.48 -48.38 0.27
CA SER A 12 -3.33 -49.27 1.11
C SER A 12 -4.43 -48.50 1.90
N VAL A 13 -4.46 -47.16 1.83
CA VAL A 13 -5.46 -46.35 2.54
C VAL A 13 -6.68 -46.16 1.65
N GLU A 14 -7.80 -46.78 2.02
CA GLU A 14 -9.10 -46.56 1.34
C GLU A 14 -9.46 -45.06 1.40
N ILE A 15 -9.66 -44.44 0.23
CA ILE A 15 -10.08 -43.05 0.09
C ILE A 15 -11.50 -42.90 0.65
N SER A 16 -11.70 -41.98 1.61
CA SER A 16 -13.00 -41.71 2.23
C SER A 16 -14.06 -41.32 1.18
N LYS A 17 -15.34 -41.54 1.51
CA LYS A 17 -16.45 -41.24 0.59
C LYS A 17 -16.57 -39.76 0.23
N ALA A 18 -16.18 -38.89 1.13
CA ALA A 18 -16.21 -37.44 0.91
C ALA A 18 -14.81 -36.84 1.14
N TYR A 19 -14.52 -35.77 0.42
CA TYR A 19 -13.33 -34.93 0.65
C TYR A 19 -13.49 -34.18 1.97
N GLU A 20 -12.56 -34.39 2.89
CA GLU A 20 -12.50 -33.70 4.19
C GLU A 20 -11.28 -32.77 4.21
N PRO A 21 -11.41 -31.50 3.78
CA PRO A 21 -10.27 -30.61 3.56
C PRO A 21 -9.38 -30.44 4.79
N THR A 22 -9.94 -30.23 5.97
CA THR A 22 -9.18 -29.98 7.21
C THR A 22 -8.17 -31.09 7.51
N LYS A 23 -8.57 -32.38 7.35
CA LYS A 23 -7.68 -33.51 7.60
C LYS A 23 -6.59 -33.66 6.54
N VAL A 24 -6.92 -33.35 5.29
CA VAL A 24 -6.01 -33.48 4.15
C VAL A 24 -4.98 -32.34 4.18
N GLU A 25 -5.42 -31.13 4.35
CA GLU A 25 -4.59 -29.92 4.32
C GLU A 25 -3.53 -29.93 5.42
N GLU A 26 -3.90 -30.21 6.66
CA GLU A 26 -2.94 -30.26 7.80
C GLU A 26 -1.89 -31.37 7.61
N LYS A 27 -2.34 -32.56 7.15
CA LYS A 27 -1.45 -33.70 6.89
C LYS A 27 -0.40 -33.36 5.83
N TRP A 28 -0.84 -32.80 4.69
CA TRP A 28 0.06 -32.57 3.58
C TRP A 28 0.96 -31.38 3.80
N PHE A 29 0.44 -30.28 4.36
CA PHE A 29 1.26 -29.11 4.68
C PHE A 29 2.39 -29.47 5.66
N SER A 30 2.08 -30.22 6.73
CA SER A 30 3.09 -30.68 7.67
C SER A 30 4.16 -31.56 7.01
N LYS A 31 3.76 -32.44 6.07
CA LYS A 31 4.71 -33.25 5.32
C LYS A 31 5.61 -32.41 4.40
N TRP A 32 5.06 -31.42 3.71
CA TRP A 32 5.85 -30.52 2.85
C TRP A 32 6.88 -29.72 3.63
N ILE A 33 6.48 -29.18 4.79
CA ILE A 33 7.41 -28.45 5.65
C ILE A 33 8.52 -29.38 6.17
N SER A 34 8.15 -30.54 6.70
CA SER A 34 9.13 -31.52 7.21
C SER A 34 10.09 -32.03 6.15
N ALA A 35 9.65 -32.13 4.91
CA ALA A 35 10.45 -32.53 3.75
C ALA A 35 11.23 -31.37 3.14
N LYS A 36 11.12 -30.15 3.68
CA LYS A 36 11.68 -28.92 3.08
C LYS A 36 11.34 -28.74 1.60
N ALA A 37 10.12 -29.14 1.20
CA ALA A 37 9.69 -29.17 -0.20
C ALA A 37 9.66 -27.78 -0.88
N PHE A 38 9.67 -26.72 -0.10
CA PHE A 38 9.62 -25.34 -0.58
C PHE A 38 10.93 -24.58 -0.37
N HIS A 39 11.91 -25.22 0.25
CA HIS A 39 13.22 -24.63 0.49
C HIS A 39 13.99 -24.48 -0.82
N ALA A 40 14.52 -23.28 -1.06
CA ALA A 40 15.31 -22.96 -2.25
C ALA A 40 16.80 -23.22 -1.99
N ASP A 41 17.47 -23.89 -2.92
CA ASP A 41 18.91 -24.13 -2.89
C ASP A 41 19.64 -23.15 -3.83
N PRO A 42 20.33 -22.12 -3.30
CA PRO A 42 21.09 -21.18 -4.14
C PRO A 42 22.24 -21.83 -4.91
N SER A 43 22.71 -23.00 -4.50
CA SER A 43 23.79 -23.74 -5.16
C SER A 43 23.30 -24.64 -6.32
N SER A 44 21.99 -24.78 -6.49
CA SER A 44 21.38 -25.60 -7.52
C SER A 44 21.75 -25.15 -8.94
N GLU A 45 22.05 -26.10 -9.84
CA GLU A 45 22.30 -25.82 -11.26
C GLU A 45 21.01 -25.61 -12.08
N LYS A 46 19.84 -25.86 -11.49
CA LYS A 46 18.55 -25.64 -12.16
C LYS A 46 18.35 -24.17 -12.51
N GLN A 47 17.55 -23.92 -13.55
CA GLN A 47 17.12 -22.55 -13.86
C GLN A 47 16.38 -21.97 -12.66
N ASP A 48 16.72 -20.76 -12.29
CA ASP A 48 16.12 -20.01 -11.18
C ASP A 48 14.72 -19.52 -11.49
N TYR A 49 13.95 -19.28 -10.43
CA TYR A 49 12.70 -18.56 -10.42
C TYR A 49 12.51 -17.90 -9.06
N GLY A 50 12.75 -16.60 -8.98
CA GLY A 50 12.56 -15.82 -7.76
C GLY A 50 11.22 -15.07 -7.80
N ILE A 51 10.54 -15.01 -6.65
CA ILE A 51 9.38 -14.16 -6.39
C ILE A 51 9.42 -13.73 -4.93
N VAL A 52 9.11 -12.46 -4.66
CA VAL A 52 9.00 -11.93 -3.30
C VAL A 52 7.54 -11.59 -3.00
N ILE A 53 7.08 -11.95 -1.80
CA ILE A 53 5.72 -11.63 -1.37
C ILE A 53 5.60 -10.11 -1.19
N PRO A 54 4.50 -9.45 -1.60
CA PRO A 54 4.15 -8.16 -1.03
C PRO A 54 3.93 -8.33 0.47
N PRO A 55 4.84 -7.81 1.33
CA PRO A 55 4.81 -8.14 2.74
C PRO A 55 3.54 -7.57 3.39
N PRO A 56 2.64 -8.41 3.95
CA PRO A 56 1.44 -7.91 4.59
C PRO A 56 1.75 -7.10 5.84
N ASN A 57 1.01 -6.00 6.02
CA ASN A 57 1.11 -5.13 7.18
C ASN A 57 0.69 -5.85 8.47
N VAL A 58 1.47 -5.75 9.54
CA VAL A 58 1.17 -6.36 10.86
C VAL A 58 0.02 -5.64 11.61
N THR A 59 -0.99 -5.20 10.88
CA THR A 59 -2.14 -4.46 11.39
C THR A 59 -3.35 -5.33 11.75
N GLY A 60 -3.27 -6.63 11.50
CA GLY A 60 -4.35 -7.59 11.78
C GLY A 60 -4.35 -8.81 10.86
N VAL A 61 -5.53 -9.36 10.55
CA VAL A 61 -5.69 -10.56 9.71
C VAL A 61 -5.69 -10.25 8.21
N LEU A 62 -5.43 -11.23 7.35
CA LEU A 62 -5.51 -11.09 5.90
C LEU A 62 -6.94 -10.84 5.41
N THR A 63 -7.09 -10.32 4.20
CA THR A 63 -8.38 -10.12 3.50
C THR A 63 -8.44 -11.01 2.26
N LEU A 64 -9.60 -11.07 1.59
CA LEU A 64 -9.73 -11.78 0.31
C LEU A 64 -8.80 -11.26 -0.79
N GLY A 65 -8.44 -9.96 -0.75
CA GLY A 65 -7.42 -9.41 -1.66
C GLY A 65 -6.05 -10.08 -1.49
N HIS A 66 -5.65 -10.37 -0.25
CA HIS A 66 -4.43 -11.12 0.03
C HIS A 66 -4.54 -12.59 -0.42
N VAL A 67 -5.74 -13.19 -0.26
CA VAL A 67 -5.98 -14.56 -0.77
C VAL A 67 -5.80 -14.63 -2.28
N LEU A 68 -6.39 -13.68 -3.02
CA LEU A 68 -6.22 -13.58 -4.47
C LEU A 68 -4.74 -13.42 -4.86
N ASN A 69 -4.06 -12.44 -4.26
CA ASN A 69 -2.67 -12.12 -4.54
C ASN A 69 -1.75 -13.32 -4.29
N ASN A 70 -1.84 -13.93 -3.10
CA ASN A 70 -0.98 -15.05 -2.72
C ASN A 70 -1.33 -16.35 -3.46
N SER A 71 -2.59 -16.55 -3.85
CA SER A 71 -2.95 -17.70 -4.69
C SER A 71 -2.32 -17.62 -6.07
N ILE A 72 -2.26 -16.44 -6.68
CA ILE A 72 -1.58 -16.23 -7.98
C ILE A 72 -0.09 -16.49 -7.84
N GLN A 73 0.57 -15.95 -6.83
CA GLN A 73 2.00 -16.19 -6.57
C GLN A 73 2.29 -17.68 -6.39
N ASP A 74 1.45 -18.38 -5.61
CA ASP A 74 1.62 -19.81 -5.35
C ASP A 74 1.42 -20.66 -6.61
N ILE A 75 0.48 -20.29 -7.48
CA ILE A 75 0.29 -20.94 -8.79
C ILE A 75 1.55 -20.78 -9.64
N LEU A 76 2.11 -19.57 -9.71
CA LEU A 76 3.35 -19.32 -10.47
C LEU A 76 4.53 -20.10 -9.89
N ALA A 77 4.72 -20.09 -8.57
CA ALA A 77 5.78 -20.81 -7.88
C ALA A 77 5.67 -22.35 -8.09
N ARG A 78 4.47 -22.92 -7.92
CA ARG A 78 4.22 -24.35 -8.12
C ARG A 78 4.43 -24.76 -9.58
N ARG A 79 3.97 -23.93 -10.54
CA ARG A 79 4.22 -24.17 -11.95
C ARG A 79 5.73 -24.16 -12.27
N ALA A 80 6.47 -23.19 -11.75
CA ALA A 80 7.91 -23.12 -11.96
C ALA A 80 8.61 -24.39 -11.43
N ARG A 81 8.23 -24.88 -10.23
CA ARG A 81 8.72 -26.17 -9.69
C ARG A 81 8.36 -27.35 -10.58
N SER A 82 7.12 -27.42 -11.09
CA SER A 82 6.69 -28.49 -11.98
C SER A 82 7.43 -28.51 -13.33
N LYS A 83 8.00 -27.36 -13.73
CA LYS A 83 8.88 -27.23 -14.90
C LYS A 83 10.36 -27.51 -14.57
N GLY A 84 10.65 -27.98 -13.37
CA GLY A 84 12.00 -28.36 -12.93
C GLY A 84 12.90 -27.20 -12.53
N LYS A 85 12.36 -25.98 -12.32
CA LYS A 85 13.14 -24.83 -11.88
C LYS A 85 13.47 -24.89 -10.38
N GLU A 86 14.54 -24.21 -9.98
CA GLU A 86 14.80 -23.88 -8.59
C GLU A 86 13.98 -22.63 -8.21
N VAL A 87 13.16 -22.74 -7.15
CA VAL A 87 12.15 -21.71 -6.87
C VAL A 87 12.35 -21.13 -5.49
N LEU A 88 12.61 -19.83 -5.44
CA LEU A 88 12.53 -19.02 -4.22
C LEU A 88 11.22 -18.23 -4.23
N TRP A 89 10.31 -18.51 -3.32
CA TRP A 89 9.22 -17.60 -2.96
C TRP A 89 9.42 -17.14 -1.54
N LEU A 90 9.95 -15.92 -1.41
CA LEU A 90 10.38 -15.35 -0.14
C LEU A 90 9.20 -14.74 0.60
N PRO A 91 8.84 -15.25 1.82
CA PRO A 91 7.78 -14.70 2.65
C PRO A 91 8.28 -13.58 3.56
N GLY A 92 7.36 -12.78 4.08
CA GLY A 92 7.65 -11.81 5.12
C GLY A 92 6.48 -10.91 5.44
N THR A 93 6.71 -9.96 6.36
CA THR A 93 5.73 -9.01 6.86
C THR A 93 6.31 -7.59 6.92
N ASP A 94 5.43 -6.59 6.81
CA ASP A 94 5.78 -5.17 6.89
C ASP A 94 5.37 -4.57 8.24
N HIS A 95 6.25 -3.74 8.81
CA HIS A 95 5.99 -3.04 10.07
C HIS A 95 4.89 -1.97 9.96
N ALA A 96 4.66 -1.43 8.75
CA ALA A 96 3.55 -0.54 8.41
C ALA A 96 3.39 0.67 9.35
N GLY A 97 4.46 1.43 9.56
CA GLY A 97 4.61 2.62 10.40
C GLY A 97 3.32 3.23 10.97
N ILE A 98 2.70 4.18 10.24
CA ILE A 98 1.49 4.89 10.69
C ILE A 98 0.34 3.92 11.00
N ALA A 99 0.12 2.91 10.15
CA ALA A 99 -1.03 2.03 10.28
C ALA A 99 -0.94 1.14 11.54
N THR A 100 0.24 0.59 11.83
CA THR A 100 0.48 -0.22 13.03
C THR A 100 0.45 0.65 14.29
N GLN A 101 1.16 1.79 14.28
CA GLN A 101 1.16 2.70 15.42
C GLN A 101 -0.26 3.13 15.79
N SER A 102 -1.08 3.55 14.82
CA SER A 102 -2.47 3.97 15.06
C SER A 102 -3.33 2.84 15.65
N LYS A 103 -3.07 1.58 15.28
CA LYS A 103 -3.76 0.42 15.85
C LYS A 103 -3.35 0.15 17.29
N VAL A 104 -2.06 0.22 17.58
CA VAL A 104 -1.52 0.07 18.94
C VAL A 104 -2.04 1.18 19.84
N GLU A 105 -1.99 2.45 19.40
CA GLU A 105 -2.52 3.58 20.17
C GLU A 105 -4.01 3.45 20.45
N ARG A 106 -4.81 3.02 19.48
CA ARG A 106 -6.24 2.76 19.69
C ARG A 106 -6.45 1.67 20.71
N HIS A 107 -5.75 0.55 20.59
CA HIS A 107 -5.83 -0.56 21.53
C HIS A 107 -5.48 -0.12 22.96
N LEU A 108 -4.41 0.65 23.14
CA LEU A 108 -4.01 1.19 24.44
C LEU A 108 -5.06 2.13 25.05
N ARG A 109 -5.68 2.98 24.22
CA ARG A 109 -6.77 3.85 24.69
C ARG A 109 -7.99 3.06 25.14
N GLU A 110 -8.36 2.02 24.41
CA GLU A 110 -9.52 1.15 24.70
C GLU A 110 -9.29 0.26 25.93
N THR A 111 -8.06 -0.24 26.13
CA THR A 111 -7.76 -1.23 27.19
C THR A 111 -7.16 -0.60 28.45
N GLU A 112 -6.34 0.44 28.32
CA GLU A 112 -5.59 1.05 29.42
C GLU A 112 -5.96 2.52 29.67
N GLY A 113 -6.73 3.16 28.77
CA GLY A 113 -7.06 4.59 28.82
C GLY A 113 -5.86 5.51 28.59
N LYS A 114 -4.76 5.01 28.00
CA LYS A 114 -3.49 5.74 27.83
C LYS A 114 -3.17 5.95 26.35
N GLY A 115 -2.55 7.10 26.04
CA GLY A 115 -1.91 7.37 24.77
C GLY A 115 -0.39 7.12 24.82
N ARG A 116 0.27 7.19 23.66
CA ARG A 116 1.73 6.99 23.58
C ARG A 116 2.52 7.96 24.45
N ARG A 117 2.05 9.23 24.55
CA ARG A 117 2.72 10.28 25.34
C ARG A 117 2.65 10.02 26.84
N ASP A 118 1.60 9.33 27.32
CA ASP A 118 1.46 8.94 28.72
C ASP A 118 2.42 7.82 29.11
N LEU A 119 2.80 6.98 28.14
CA LEU A 119 3.72 5.84 28.34
C LEU A 119 5.19 6.23 28.16
N GLY A 120 5.50 7.18 27.29
CA GLY A 120 6.84 7.43 26.80
C GLY A 120 7.28 6.47 25.69
N ARG A 121 8.36 6.83 24.96
CA ARG A 121 8.78 6.16 23.74
C ARG A 121 9.11 4.67 23.95
N GLU A 122 9.92 4.37 24.94
CA GLU A 122 10.41 3.01 25.21
C GLU A 122 9.27 2.05 25.53
N ALA A 123 8.43 2.39 26.51
CA ALA A 123 7.30 1.56 26.89
C ALA A 123 6.26 1.41 25.76
N PHE A 124 6.07 2.44 24.94
CA PHE A 124 5.21 2.34 23.76
C PHE A 124 5.78 1.39 22.72
N LEU A 125 7.10 1.43 22.45
CA LEU A 125 7.75 0.51 21.50
C LEU A 125 7.67 -0.92 21.98
N GLU A 126 7.80 -1.22 23.28
CA GLU A 126 7.56 -2.56 23.84
C GLU A 126 6.17 -3.07 23.47
N ARG A 127 5.12 -2.25 23.65
CA ARG A 127 3.75 -2.61 23.26
C ARG A 127 3.59 -2.81 21.75
N ALA A 128 4.30 -2.03 20.94
CA ALA A 128 4.27 -2.19 19.49
C ALA A 128 4.94 -3.51 19.04
N TRP A 129 6.03 -3.91 19.69
CA TRP A 129 6.67 -5.21 19.47
C TRP A 129 5.78 -6.37 19.91
N GLU A 130 5.13 -6.31 21.08
CA GLU A 130 4.14 -7.31 21.53
C GLU A 130 2.99 -7.45 20.49
N TRP A 131 2.52 -6.32 19.97
CA TRP A 131 1.50 -6.29 18.92
C TRP A 131 1.99 -7.00 17.64
N LYS A 132 3.22 -6.71 17.20
CA LYS A 132 3.85 -7.34 16.03
C LYS A 132 3.98 -8.84 16.20
N GLU A 133 4.47 -9.32 17.36
CA GLU A 133 4.60 -10.76 17.62
C GLU A 133 3.24 -11.46 17.50
N LYS A 134 2.21 -10.89 18.10
CA LYS A 134 0.87 -11.45 18.07
C LYS A 134 0.28 -11.46 16.65
N HIS A 135 0.28 -10.34 15.97
CA HIS A 135 -0.41 -10.18 14.68
C HIS A 135 0.41 -10.68 13.48
N GLY A 136 1.72 -10.55 13.51
CA GLY A 136 2.61 -11.15 12.52
C GLY A 136 2.48 -12.67 12.50
N GLY A 137 2.50 -13.30 13.68
CA GLY A 137 2.30 -14.74 13.78
C GLY A 137 0.92 -15.23 13.29
N ILE A 138 -0.14 -14.41 13.41
CA ILE A 138 -1.45 -14.72 12.83
C ILE A 138 -1.39 -14.69 11.29
N ILE A 139 -0.78 -13.66 10.71
CA ILE A 139 -0.65 -13.49 9.25
C ILE A 139 0.10 -14.68 8.64
N ILE A 140 1.23 -15.06 9.21
CA ILE A 140 2.02 -16.22 8.74
C ILE A 140 1.19 -17.51 8.81
N LYS A 141 0.48 -17.75 9.92
CA LYS A 141 -0.43 -18.91 10.03
C LYS A 141 -1.55 -18.88 8.99
N GLN A 142 -2.10 -17.71 8.67
CA GLN A 142 -3.11 -17.59 7.63
C GLN A 142 -2.57 -17.95 6.23
N LEU A 143 -1.35 -17.50 5.90
CA LEU A 143 -0.68 -17.88 4.65
C LEU A 143 -0.37 -19.38 4.59
N GLN A 144 0.06 -19.97 5.70
CA GLN A 144 0.29 -21.41 5.82
C GLN A 144 -1.02 -22.21 5.67
N LYS A 145 -2.10 -21.78 6.31
CA LYS A 145 -3.43 -22.39 6.17
C LYS A 145 -4.00 -22.24 4.75
N LEU A 146 -3.68 -21.15 4.05
CA LEU A 146 -4.00 -20.99 2.64
C LEU A 146 -3.21 -21.96 1.73
N GLY A 147 -2.17 -22.59 2.25
CA GLY A 147 -1.33 -23.54 1.51
C GLY A 147 -0.24 -22.87 0.66
N CYS A 148 0.18 -21.67 1.00
CA CYS A 148 1.26 -20.96 0.30
C CYS A 148 2.58 -21.74 0.40
N SER A 149 3.21 -21.99 -0.75
CA SER A 149 4.46 -22.75 -0.85
C SER A 149 5.71 -21.86 -0.78
N CYS A 150 5.72 -20.95 0.20
CA CYS A 150 6.87 -20.09 0.48
C CYS A 150 8.04 -20.86 1.08
N ASP A 151 9.25 -20.33 0.89
CA ASP A 151 10.43 -20.77 1.65
C ASP A 151 10.37 -20.22 3.08
N TRP A 152 9.68 -20.93 3.96
CA TRP A 152 9.40 -20.52 5.33
C TRP A 152 10.65 -20.41 6.23
N ASP A 153 11.75 -21.00 5.81
CA ASP A 153 13.05 -20.88 6.50
C ASP A 153 13.69 -19.49 6.29
N ARG A 154 13.20 -18.73 5.29
CA ARG A 154 13.68 -17.39 4.93
C ARG A 154 12.64 -16.29 5.17
N GLU A 155 11.78 -16.46 6.17
CA GLU A 155 10.83 -15.41 6.55
C GLU A 155 11.57 -14.14 6.98
N ARG A 156 11.14 -12.97 6.45
CA ARG A 156 11.72 -11.66 6.76
C ARG A 156 10.69 -10.70 7.34
N PHE A 157 11.17 -9.75 8.10
CA PHE A 157 10.38 -8.64 8.61
C PHE A 157 11.11 -7.32 8.31
N THR A 158 10.38 -6.30 7.84
CA THR A 158 11.00 -5.02 7.43
C THR A 158 11.73 -4.27 8.55
N MET A 159 11.63 -4.69 9.81
CA MET A 159 12.38 -4.16 10.95
C MET A 159 13.25 -5.23 11.63
N ASP A 160 13.58 -6.35 10.97
CA ASP A 160 14.64 -7.21 11.50
C ASP A 160 16.00 -6.51 11.46
N GLU A 161 16.95 -6.96 12.25
CA GLU A 161 18.23 -6.29 12.48
C GLU A 161 19.05 -6.12 11.19
N GLU A 162 19.16 -7.18 10.39
CA GLU A 162 19.90 -7.14 9.13
C GLU A 162 19.24 -6.21 8.12
N TYR A 163 17.91 -6.31 7.99
CA TYR A 163 17.17 -5.47 7.06
C TYR A 163 17.19 -4.00 7.49
N SER A 164 17.08 -3.71 8.79
CA SER A 164 17.19 -2.36 9.35
C SER A 164 18.55 -1.72 9.04
N THR A 165 19.62 -2.52 9.10
CA THR A 165 20.96 -2.07 8.72
C THR A 165 21.03 -1.66 7.24
N GLU A 166 20.42 -2.42 6.33
CA GLU A 166 20.33 -2.06 4.91
C GLU A 166 19.52 -0.77 4.67
N VAL A 167 18.44 -0.57 5.42
CA VAL A 167 17.65 0.67 5.36
C VAL A 167 18.48 1.88 5.82
N GLN A 168 19.25 1.74 6.89
CA GLN A 168 20.14 2.80 7.37
C GLN A 168 21.27 3.09 6.37
N LYS A 169 21.90 2.05 5.79
CA LYS A 169 22.90 2.21 4.71
C LYS A 169 22.34 2.98 3.52
N CYS A 170 21.09 2.69 3.14
CA CYS A 170 20.39 3.39 2.08
C CYS A 170 20.25 4.89 2.37
N PHE A 171 19.85 5.25 3.60
CA PHE A 171 19.75 6.66 4.01
C PHE A 171 21.12 7.36 3.95
N VAL A 172 22.16 6.73 4.54
CA VAL A 172 23.53 7.25 4.55
C VAL A 172 24.09 7.43 3.13
N HIS A 173 23.82 6.47 2.22
CA HIS A 173 24.20 6.56 0.81
C HIS A 173 23.60 7.80 0.15
N PHE A 174 22.29 8.01 0.29
CA PHE A 174 21.64 9.16 -0.33
C PHE A 174 21.99 10.49 0.32
N PHE A 175 22.21 10.54 1.61
CA PHE A 175 22.71 11.74 2.26
C PHE A 175 24.10 12.10 1.75
N ASN A 176 25.01 11.12 1.67
CA ASN A 176 26.38 11.32 1.20
C ASN A 176 26.45 11.72 -0.29
N SER A 177 25.47 11.31 -1.10
CA SER A 177 25.35 11.72 -2.51
C SER A 177 24.58 13.04 -2.72
N GLY A 178 24.17 13.73 -1.65
CA GLY A 178 23.43 15.00 -1.72
C GLY A 178 21.97 14.86 -2.22
N LYS A 179 21.44 13.63 -2.21
CA LYS A 179 20.05 13.37 -2.60
C LYS A 179 19.08 13.46 -1.41
N ILE A 180 19.51 13.19 -0.19
CA ILE A 180 18.75 13.45 1.03
C ILE A 180 19.16 14.79 1.63
N TYR A 181 18.17 15.58 1.98
CA TYR A 181 18.31 16.86 2.66
C TYR A 181 17.16 17.07 3.63
N ARG A 182 17.37 17.91 4.65
CA ARG A 182 16.32 18.39 5.55
C ARG A 182 15.93 19.81 5.15
N GLY A 183 14.64 20.08 4.97
CA GLY A 183 14.20 21.38 4.51
C GLY A 183 12.84 21.78 5.05
N LYS A 184 12.62 23.10 5.14
CA LYS A 184 11.35 23.69 5.51
C LYS A 184 10.48 23.82 4.27
N ARG A 185 9.44 22.97 4.17
CA ARG A 185 8.52 22.95 3.03
C ARG A 185 7.07 22.81 3.46
N MET A 186 6.17 23.18 2.58
CA MET A 186 4.76 22.87 2.69
C MET A 186 4.55 21.37 2.50
N VAL A 187 3.99 20.69 3.50
CA VAL A 187 3.69 19.24 3.48
C VAL A 187 2.22 19.01 3.76
N ASN A 188 1.73 17.83 3.37
CA ASN A 188 0.44 17.35 3.83
C ASN A 188 0.60 16.86 5.27
N TRP A 189 -0.20 17.38 6.19
CA TRP A 189 -0.14 17.06 7.61
C TRP A 189 -1.43 16.39 8.07
N CYS A 190 -1.32 15.30 8.81
CA CYS A 190 -2.45 14.63 9.46
C CYS A 190 -2.62 15.13 10.91
N PRO A 191 -3.64 15.90 11.23
CA PRO A 191 -3.84 16.43 12.59
C PRO A 191 -4.16 15.35 13.64
N SER A 192 -4.75 14.23 13.19
CA SER A 192 -5.09 13.11 14.08
C SER A 192 -3.89 12.25 14.44
N SER A 193 -3.02 11.97 13.46
CA SER A 193 -1.81 11.15 13.66
C SER A 193 -0.60 11.99 14.05
N LEU A 194 -0.69 13.32 13.96
CA LEU A 194 0.37 14.30 14.24
C LEU A 194 1.66 14.02 13.47
N THR A 195 1.52 13.80 12.16
CA THR A 195 2.65 13.45 11.27
C THR A 195 2.44 13.96 9.85
N ALA A 196 3.56 14.22 9.15
CA ALA A 196 3.56 14.48 7.72
C ALA A 196 3.14 13.24 6.94
N LEU A 197 2.55 13.46 5.76
CA LEU A 197 2.12 12.45 4.79
C LEU A 197 2.79 12.75 3.45
N SER A 198 3.05 11.71 2.65
CA SER A 198 3.38 11.88 1.24
C SER A 198 2.13 12.22 0.43
N ASP A 199 2.30 12.72 -0.80
CA ASP A 199 1.15 13.10 -1.64
C ASP A 199 0.26 11.89 -1.98
N GLU A 200 0.85 10.69 -2.13
CA GLU A 200 0.13 9.45 -2.40
C GLU A 200 -0.73 8.98 -1.21
N GLU A 201 -0.40 9.37 0.03
CA GLU A 201 -1.18 9.04 1.23
C GLU A 201 -2.42 9.95 1.42
N VAL A 202 -2.66 10.87 0.47
CA VAL A 202 -3.81 11.79 0.50
C VAL A 202 -4.86 11.36 -0.51
N ILE A 203 -6.08 11.08 -0.01
CA ILE A 203 -7.22 10.70 -0.85
C ILE A 203 -8.15 11.89 -1.01
N MET A 204 -8.36 12.35 -2.24
CA MET A 204 -9.33 13.41 -2.53
C MET A 204 -10.75 12.88 -2.42
N LYS A 205 -11.57 13.52 -1.57
CA LYS A 205 -12.97 13.15 -1.36
C LYS A 205 -13.89 14.36 -1.59
N PRO A 206 -15.03 14.19 -2.27
CA PRO A 206 -16.03 15.23 -2.36
C PRO A 206 -16.62 15.50 -0.96
N GLN A 207 -16.63 16.76 -0.56
CA GLN A 207 -17.18 17.23 0.71
C GLN A 207 -18.21 18.33 0.46
N LYS A 208 -19.33 18.22 1.17
CA LYS A 208 -20.29 19.32 1.27
C LYS A 208 -19.73 20.33 2.27
N SER A 209 -19.51 21.53 1.80
CA SER A 209 -18.96 22.65 2.58
C SER A 209 -19.79 23.91 2.31
N LYS A 210 -19.28 25.03 2.76
CA LYS A 210 -19.87 26.35 2.50
C LYS A 210 -18.83 27.26 1.87
N LEU A 211 -19.25 28.14 1.00
CA LEU A 211 -18.46 29.22 0.44
C LEU A 211 -18.90 30.50 1.12
N PHE A 212 -17.97 31.15 1.83
CA PHE A 212 -18.19 32.38 2.58
C PHE A 212 -17.72 33.55 1.76
N TYR A 213 -18.59 34.54 1.53
CA TYR A 213 -18.27 35.78 0.89
C TYR A 213 -18.10 36.86 1.93
N MET A 214 -16.92 37.46 2.01
CA MET A 214 -16.57 38.43 3.03
C MET A 214 -15.88 39.66 2.41
N ARG A 215 -15.81 40.76 3.15
CA ARG A 215 -15.29 42.05 2.69
C ARG A 215 -14.04 42.46 3.43
N TYR A 216 -13.05 42.90 2.67
CA TYR A 216 -11.84 43.55 3.20
C TYR A 216 -11.85 45.01 2.80
N GLU A 217 -11.81 45.93 3.75
CA GLU A 217 -11.82 47.37 3.51
C GLU A 217 -10.50 47.82 2.89
N ILE A 218 -10.56 48.68 1.85
CA ILE A 218 -9.39 49.20 1.18
C ILE A 218 -8.78 50.35 2.02
N VAL A 219 -7.50 50.28 2.31
CA VAL A 219 -6.81 51.30 3.09
C VAL A 219 -6.85 52.67 2.40
N GLY A 220 -7.33 53.70 3.08
CA GLY A 220 -7.47 55.05 2.55
C GLY A 220 -8.68 55.30 1.63
N ARG A 221 -9.57 54.29 1.50
CA ARG A 221 -10.83 54.40 0.75
C ARG A 221 -12.01 54.00 1.63
N GLU A 222 -12.40 54.85 2.56
CA GLU A 222 -13.44 54.55 3.53
C GLU A 222 -14.75 54.13 2.87
N GLY A 223 -15.28 52.96 3.24
CA GLY A 223 -16.50 52.39 2.67
C GLY A 223 -16.31 51.65 1.36
N GLU A 224 -15.09 51.55 0.79
CA GLU A 224 -14.78 50.72 -0.33
C GLU A 224 -14.18 49.38 0.13
N TYR A 225 -14.62 48.28 -0.47
CA TYR A 225 -14.27 46.91 -0.07
C TYR A 225 -13.86 46.05 -1.23
N LEU A 226 -12.96 45.10 -0.99
CA LEU A 226 -12.75 43.93 -1.82
C LEU A 226 -13.61 42.77 -1.28
N GLU A 227 -14.42 42.16 -2.13
CA GLU A 227 -15.19 40.96 -1.79
C GLU A 227 -14.37 39.71 -2.09
N ILE A 228 -14.22 38.85 -1.12
CA ILE A 228 -13.42 37.62 -1.17
C ILE A 228 -14.34 36.42 -0.94
N ALA A 229 -14.15 35.36 -1.68
CA ALA A 229 -14.84 34.08 -1.49
C ALA A 229 -13.88 33.00 -0.99
N THR A 230 -14.19 32.32 0.12
CA THR A 230 -13.35 31.25 0.68
C THR A 230 -14.18 30.13 1.28
N THR A 231 -13.67 28.91 1.22
CA THR A 231 -14.21 27.76 1.97
C THR A 231 -13.60 27.64 3.36
N ARG A 232 -12.54 28.42 3.65
CA ARG A 232 -11.73 28.34 4.88
C ARG A 232 -11.62 29.67 5.60
N PRO A 233 -12.74 30.24 6.13
CA PRO A 233 -12.69 31.52 6.86
C PRO A 233 -11.86 31.42 8.15
N GLU A 234 -11.68 30.23 8.73
CA GLU A 234 -10.88 29.97 9.92
C GLU A 234 -9.39 30.29 9.76
N THR A 235 -8.88 30.40 8.53
CA THR A 235 -7.47 30.77 8.28
C THR A 235 -7.26 32.27 8.03
N LEU A 236 -8.32 33.06 8.04
CA LEU A 236 -8.30 34.50 7.78
C LEU A 236 -7.24 35.26 8.62
N MET A 237 -7.03 34.84 9.85
CA MET A 237 -6.05 35.46 10.76
C MET A 237 -4.60 35.31 10.28
N GLY A 238 -4.35 34.37 9.38
CA GLY A 238 -3.06 34.12 8.71
C GLY A 238 -2.92 34.80 7.34
N ASP A 239 -3.90 35.56 6.87
CA ASP A 239 -3.82 36.23 5.57
C ASP A 239 -2.73 37.30 5.59
N SER A 240 -1.82 37.22 4.61
CA SER A 240 -0.70 38.17 4.46
C SER A 240 -0.79 39.00 3.18
N ALA A 241 -1.70 38.68 2.28
CA ALA A 241 -2.02 39.50 1.11
C ALA A 241 -3.44 39.20 0.58
N VAL A 242 -3.88 40.03 -0.36
CA VAL A 242 -4.99 39.78 -1.26
C VAL A 242 -4.45 39.79 -2.69
N ALA A 243 -4.77 38.76 -3.50
CA ALA A 243 -4.29 38.66 -4.87
C ALA A 243 -5.42 38.81 -5.89
N VAL A 244 -5.13 39.49 -7.01
CA VAL A 244 -6.03 39.72 -8.15
C VAL A 244 -5.31 39.41 -9.45
N ASN A 245 -6.04 39.03 -10.48
CA ASN A 245 -5.42 38.86 -11.80
C ASN A 245 -5.06 40.22 -12.41
N PRO A 246 -3.83 40.46 -12.88
CA PRO A 246 -3.43 41.74 -13.48
C PRO A 246 -4.22 42.11 -14.76
N LYS A 247 -4.89 41.17 -15.40
CA LYS A 247 -5.73 41.35 -16.57
C LYS A 247 -7.20 41.66 -16.24
N ASP A 248 -7.55 41.61 -14.95
CA ASP A 248 -8.89 41.91 -14.47
C ASP A 248 -9.06 43.45 -14.28
N GLU A 249 -9.75 44.07 -15.23
CA GLU A 249 -9.97 45.52 -15.23
C GLU A 249 -10.73 46.01 -13.97
N ARG A 250 -11.46 45.15 -13.30
CA ARG A 250 -12.21 45.51 -12.07
C ARG A 250 -11.31 45.93 -10.92
N TYR A 251 -10.09 45.41 -10.86
CA TYR A 251 -9.18 45.55 -9.74
C TYR A 251 -7.81 46.14 -10.12
N ALA A 252 -7.59 46.46 -11.39
CA ALA A 252 -6.30 46.91 -11.92
C ALA A 252 -5.75 48.15 -11.19
N ASP A 253 -6.62 49.10 -10.76
CA ASP A 253 -6.23 50.29 -10.03
C ASP A 253 -5.95 50.05 -8.54
N LEU A 254 -6.24 48.88 -8.02
CA LEU A 254 -6.00 48.50 -6.63
C LEU A 254 -4.66 47.81 -6.43
N ILE A 255 -4.03 47.31 -7.48
CA ILE A 255 -2.73 46.63 -7.41
C ILE A 255 -1.67 47.58 -6.81
N GLY A 256 -0.97 47.11 -5.78
CA GLY A 256 0.03 47.90 -5.04
C GLY A 256 -0.56 48.74 -3.89
N GLN A 257 -1.88 48.82 -3.77
CA GLN A 257 -2.53 49.37 -2.60
C GLN A 257 -2.60 48.33 -1.44
N LYS A 258 -3.28 48.65 -0.35
CA LYS A 258 -3.46 47.77 0.79
C LYS A 258 -4.93 47.58 1.14
N ALA A 259 -5.24 46.46 1.76
CA ALA A 259 -6.54 46.18 2.39
C ALA A 259 -6.35 45.87 3.87
N PHE A 260 -7.40 46.06 4.67
CA PHE A 260 -7.38 45.66 6.07
C PHE A 260 -7.85 44.20 6.19
N ARG A 261 -6.98 43.30 6.70
CA ARG A 261 -7.41 42.03 7.27
C ARG A 261 -8.32 42.33 8.46
N PRO A 262 -9.52 41.76 8.55
CA PRO A 262 -10.52 42.12 9.57
C PRO A 262 -10.02 41.91 11.01
N PHE A 263 -9.44 40.76 11.32
CA PHE A 263 -8.90 40.43 12.65
C PHE A 263 -7.83 39.32 12.57
N PRO A 264 -6.78 39.40 13.43
CA PRO A 264 -6.32 40.62 14.02
C PRO A 264 -6.12 41.69 12.96
N LYS A 265 -6.60 42.94 13.23
CA LYS A 265 -6.58 43.99 12.19
C LYS A 265 -5.15 44.31 11.77
N ALA A 266 -4.87 44.16 10.49
CA ALA A 266 -3.57 44.46 9.90
C ALA A 266 -3.73 45.00 8.47
N GLU A 267 -2.79 45.81 8.02
CA GLU A 267 -2.71 46.22 6.62
C GLU A 267 -1.94 45.16 5.86
N ILE A 268 -2.56 44.59 4.80
CA ILE A 268 -1.97 43.60 3.91
C ILE A 268 -1.96 44.13 2.47
N PRO A 269 -0.94 43.82 1.65
CA PRO A 269 -0.86 44.33 0.28
C PRO A 269 -1.89 43.67 -0.63
N ILE A 270 -2.30 44.40 -1.67
CA ILE A 270 -3.04 43.90 -2.82
C ILE A 270 -2.02 43.65 -3.92
N ILE A 271 -1.82 42.38 -4.28
CA ILE A 271 -0.80 41.93 -5.24
C ILE A 271 -1.42 41.43 -6.54
N ALA A 272 -0.61 41.36 -7.59
CA ALA A 272 -1.00 40.79 -8.89
C ALA A 272 -0.47 39.36 -9.03
N ASP A 273 -1.31 38.43 -9.45
CA ASP A 273 -0.90 37.08 -9.82
C ASP A 273 -1.72 36.55 -11.00
N GLU A 274 -1.04 36.07 -12.06
CA GLU A 274 -1.71 35.59 -13.28
C GLU A 274 -2.46 34.26 -13.09
N HIS A 275 -2.18 33.51 -12.01
CA HIS A 275 -2.86 32.24 -11.71
C HIS A 275 -4.26 32.44 -11.13
N ILE A 276 -4.61 33.67 -10.71
CA ILE A 276 -5.96 33.95 -10.20
C ILE A 276 -6.96 33.91 -11.36
N ASP A 277 -7.99 33.07 -11.21
CA ASP A 277 -9.09 32.99 -12.17
C ASP A 277 -10.09 34.13 -11.92
N PRO A 278 -10.23 35.11 -12.85
CA PRO A 278 -11.17 36.22 -12.70
C PRO A 278 -12.65 35.80 -12.66
N GLU A 279 -12.96 34.61 -13.17
CA GLU A 279 -14.33 34.08 -13.25
C GLU A 279 -14.68 33.26 -12.01
N PHE A 280 -13.71 32.84 -11.20
CA PHE A 280 -13.96 32.05 -10.01
C PHE A 280 -14.29 32.94 -8.81
N GLY A 281 -15.44 32.68 -8.17
CA GLY A 281 -15.89 33.44 -7.01
C GLY A 281 -16.07 34.94 -7.31
N THR A 282 -15.21 35.75 -6.73
CA THR A 282 -15.18 37.21 -6.96
C THR A 282 -14.03 37.63 -7.89
N GLY A 283 -13.13 36.73 -8.26
CA GLY A 283 -11.86 37.07 -8.92
C GLY A 283 -10.80 37.61 -7.95
N VAL A 284 -11.06 37.58 -6.64
CA VAL A 284 -10.18 38.05 -5.57
C VAL A 284 -9.85 36.89 -4.62
N LEU A 285 -8.56 36.60 -4.47
CA LEU A 285 -8.06 35.54 -3.60
C LEU A 285 -7.44 36.17 -2.33
N LYS A 286 -7.85 35.68 -1.13
CA LYS A 286 -7.06 35.88 0.06
C LYS A 286 -5.84 34.98 0.02
N VAL A 287 -4.67 35.46 0.35
CA VAL A 287 -3.42 34.69 0.33
C VAL A 287 -2.97 34.37 1.74
N THR A 288 -2.98 33.05 2.05
CA THR A 288 -2.61 32.52 3.37
C THR A 288 -1.46 31.52 3.21
N PRO A 289 -0.21 31.98 3.08
CA PRO A 289 0.92 31.13 2.69
C PRO A 289 1.19 29.94 3.63
N ALA A 290 0.75 30.01 4.90
CA ALA A 290 0.94 28.91 5.85
C ALA A 290 -0.05 27.74 5.66
N HIS A 291 -1.18 27.94 4.98
CA HIS A 291 -2.33 27.03 5.01
C HIS A 291 -2.87 26.56 3.65
N ASP A 292 -2.20 26.94 2.56
CA ASP A 292 -2.52 26.51 1.21
C ASP A 292 -1.24 26.40 0.37
N LYS A 293 -1.13 25.34 -0.47
CA LYS A 293 0.07 25.11 -1.31
C LYS A 293 0.24 26.18 -2.38
N ALA A 294 -0.84 26.61 -3.02
CA ALA A 294 -0.77 27.64 -4.06
C ALA A 294 -0.47 29.01 -3.44
N ASP A 295 -1.11 29.34 -2.31
CA ASP A 295 -0.84 30.58 -1.56
C ASP A 295 0.61 30.62 -1.05
N PHE A 296 1.21 29.48 -0.71
CA PHE A 296 2.61 29.39 -0.30
C PHE A 296 3.56 29.81 -1.44
N GLU A 297 3.32 29.32 -2.66
CA GLU A 297 4.11 29.70 -3.84
C GLU A 297 3.94 31.20 -4.18
N ILE A 298 2.70 31.70 -4.12
CA ILE A 298 2.42 33.13 -4.25
C ILE A 298 3.17 33.92 -3.18
N GLY A 299 3.17 33.43 -1.94
CA GLY A 299 3.87 34.03 -0.83
C GLY A 299 5.38 34.13 -1.04
N LEU A 300 6.01 33.07 -1.50
CA LEU A 300 7.45 33.06 -1.82
C LEU A 300 7.80 34.01 -2.96
N ASN A 301 6.99 34.04 -4.02
CA ASN A 301 7.21 34.90 -5.17
C ASN A 301 7.06 36.38 -4.87
N ASN A 302 6.32 36.73 -3.82
CA ASN A 302 6.04 38.12 -3.42
C ASN A 302 6.63 38.52 -2.05
N ASP A 303 7.51 37.68 -1.49
CA ASP A 303 8.16 37.91 -0.17
C ASP A 303 7.15 38.24 0.96
N LEU A 304 6.04 37.46 1.00
CA LEU A 304 4.98 37.67 1.99
C LEU A 304 5.32 37.02 3.34
N GLU A 305 4.80 37.64 4.41
CA GLU A 305 4.89 37.01 5.73
C GLU A 305 4.12 35.70 5.82
N ILE A 306 4.72 34.69 6.44
CA ILE A 306 4.11 33.40 6.66
C ILE A 306 3.59 33.31 8.08
N ILE A 307 2.27 33.36 8.28
CA ILE A 307 1.60 33.38 9.58
C ILE A 307 0.88 32.02 9.76
N ASP A 308 1.50 31.08 10.49
CA ASP A 308 0.90 29.78 10.83
C ASP A 308 -0.04 29.91 12.03
N VAL A 309 -1.35 29.88 11.81
CA VAL A 309 -2.38 30.06 12.85
C VAL A 309 -2.91 28.73 13.40
N LEU A 310 -2.38 27.57 12.94
CA LEU A 310 -2.83 26.25 13.38
C LEU A 310 -1.75 25.53 14.21
N ASN A 311 -2.18 24.87 15.27
CA ASN A 311 -1.39 23.88 15.99
C ASN A 311 -1.31 22.56 15.19
N PRO A 312 -0.36 21.67 15.52
CA PRO A 312 -0.25 20.36 14.85
C PRO A 312 -1.49 19.48 14.93
N ASP A 313 -2.34 19.64 15.95
CA ASP A 313 -3.59 18.90 16.14
C ASP A 313 -4.79 19.51 15.40
N GLY A 314 -4.58 20.61 14.67
CA GLY A 314 -5.61 21.32 13.91
C GLY A 314 -6.45 22.28 14.72
N THR A 315 -6.08 22.57 15.97
CA THR A 315 -6.65 23.67 16.74
C THR A 315 -5.98 25.00 16.36
N LEU A 316 -6.67 26.12 16.53
CA LEU A 316 -6.07 27.45 16.33
C LEU A 316 -5.07 27.76 17.45
N ASN A 317 -3.99 28.46 17.13
CA ASN A 317 -2.97 28.88 18.10
C ASN A 317 -3.15 30.36 18.53
N GLU A 318 -2.22 30.86 19.31
CA GLU A 318 -2.25 32.22 19.87
C GLU A 318 -2.22 33.32 18.79
N LEU A 319 -1.63 33.05 17.60
CA LEU A 319 -1.60 34.01 16.49
C LEU A 319 -2.98 34.26 15.88
N ALA A 320 -3.93 33.33 16.09
CA ALA A 320 -5.32 33.54 15.71
C ALA A 320 -6.07 34.53 16.62
N GLY A 321 -5.46 34.91 17.77
CA GLY A 321 -6.03 35.76 18.81
C GLY A 321 -6.68 34.97 19.95
N GLU A 322 -6.76 35.59 21.15
CA GLU A 322 -7.24 34.93 22.37
C GLU A 322 -8.64 34.32 22.24
N GLU A 323 -9.50 34.93 21.44
CA GLU A 323 -10.88 34.49 21.22
C GLU A 323 -10.98 33.12 20.50
N PHE A 324 -10.02 32.82 19.63
CA PHE A 324 -10.03 31.62 18.80
C PHE A 324 -8.99 30.57 19.23
N SER A 325 -8.02 30.95 20.04
CA SER A 325 -6.94 30.08 20.50
C SER A 325 -7.47 28.85 21.22
N GLY A 326 -6.99 27.65 20.81
CA GLY A 326 -7.42 26.34 21.32
C GLY A 326 -8.71 25.78 20.70
N MET A 327 -9.38 26.55 19.85
CA MET A 327 -10.60 26.12 19.17
C MET A 327 -10.30 25.16 18.01
N ASP A 328 -11.09 24.10 17.83
CA ASP A 328 -10.97 23.24 16.65
C ASP A 328 -11.25 24.04 15.37
N ARG A 329 -10.49 23.77 14.29
CA ARG A 329 -10.57 24.51 13.03
C ARG A 329 -11.97 24.52 12.40
N PHE A 330 -12.76 23.48 12.54
CA PHE A 330 -14.11 23.43 12.00
C PHE A 330 -15.10 24.22 12.87
N GLU A 331 -14.93 24.17 14.19
CA GLU A 331 -15.69 25.01 15.11
C GLU A 331 -15.34 26.50 14.91
N ALA A 332 -14.06 26.81 14.78
CA ALA A 332 -13.59 28.16 14.51
C ALA A 332 -14.14 28.73 13.20
N ARG A 333 -14.40 27.92 12.18
CA ARG A 333 -15.01 28.34 10.91
C ARG A 333 -16.35 29.01 11.10
N ASP A 334 -17.23 28.42 11.90
CA ASP A 334 -18.54 28.98 12.20
C ASP A 334 -18.44 30.23 13.10
N HIS A 335 -17.50 30.26 14.07
CA HIS A 335 -17.29 31.43 14.94
C HIS A 335 -16.69 32.60 14.17
N VAL A 336 -15.75 32.39 13.26
CA VAL A 336 -15.20 33.45 12.39
C VAL A 336 -16.28 34.03 11.51
N ALA A 337 -17.15 33.18 10.92
CA ALA A 337 -18.27 33.65 10.11
C ALA A 337 -19.26 34.49 10.90
N ALA A 338 -19.62 34.09 12.14
CA ALA A 338 -20.47 34.85 13.01
C ALA A 338 -19.88 36.22 13.38
N LYS A 339 -18.57 36.26 13.68
CA LYS A 339 -17.87 37.52 13.97
C LYS A 339 -17.83 38.48 12.78
N LEU A 340 -17.59 37.93 11.56
CA LEU A 340 -17.66 38.75 10.34
C LEU A 340 -19.08 39.30 10.10
N ASP A 341 -20.13 38.54 10.42
CA ASP A 341 -21.52 38.99 10.32
C ASP A 341 -21.80 40.13 11.35
N ASP A 342 -21.39 39.97 12.60
CA ASP A 342 -21.50 41.01 13.66
C ASP A 342 -20.76 42.30 13.26
N MET A 343 -19.65 42.20 12.52
CA MET A 343 -18.90 43.35 12.01
C MET A 343 -19.51 43.94 10.72
N GLY A 344 -20.53 43.32 10.14
CA GLY A 344 -21.10 43.67 8.83
C GLY A 344 -20.18 43.41 7.65
N LEU A 345 -19.21 42.51 7.83
CA LEU A 345 -18.22 42.12 6.82
C LEU A 345 -18.55 40.80 6.13
N LEU A 346 -19.50 39.99 6.62
CA LEU A 346 -20.03 38.82 5.93
C LEU A 346 -21.10 39.26 4.94
N VAL A 347 -20.95 38.92 3.67
CA VAL A 347 -21.87 39.28 2.59
C VAL A 347 -22.97 38.25 2.42
N ARG A 348 -22.57 37.00 2.29
CA ARG A 348 -23.45 35.82 2.13
C ARG A 348 -22.67 34.53 2.34
N VAL A 349 -23.42 33.45 2.52
CA VAL A 349 -22.89 32.08 2.63
C VAL A 349 -23.69 31.20 1.67
N GLU A 350 -23.00 30.42 0.85
CA GLU A 350 -23.59 29.52 -0.15
C GLU A 350 -23.17 28.08 0.13
N ASP A 351 -24.07 27.12 -0.14
CA ASP A 351 -23.69 25.72 -0.12
C ASP A 351 -22.72 25.44 -1.27
N TYR A 352 -21.65 24.75 -0.97
CA TYR A 352 -20.57 24.47 -1.90
C TYR A 352 -20.11 23.02 -1.76
N GLU A 353 -19.72 22.40 -2.87
CA GLU A 353 -19.11 21.07 -2.87
C GLU A 353 -17.72 21.16 -3.48
N ASN A 354 -16.73 20.72 -2.75
CA ASN A 354 -15.33 20.70 -3.18
C ASN A 354 -14.64 19.39 -2.82
N ASN A 355 -13.56 19.08 -3.52
CA ASN A 355 -12.70 17.96 -3.18
C ASN A 355 -11.72 18.37 -2.08
N VAL A 356 -11.71 17.63 -0.99
CA VAL A 356 -10.82 17.84 0.16
C VAL A 356 -9.90 16.64 0.31
N GLY A 357 -8.62 16.87 0.57
CA GLY A 357 -7.64 15.85 0.87
C GLY A 357 -7.89 15.22 2.24
N PHE A 358 -7.90 13.88 2.29
CA PHE A 358 -8.05 13.09 3.51
C PHE A 358 -6.84 12.21 3.72
N SER A 359 -6.38 12.06 4.96
CA SER A 359 -5.42 11.03 5.33
C SER A 359 -5.99 9.64 5.06
N GLU A 360 -5.30 8.84 4.25
CA GLU A 360 -5.75 7.48 3.90
C GLU A 360 -5.96 6.61 5.15
N ARG A 361 -5.13 6.77 6.16
CA ARG A 361 -5.13 5.91 7.36
C ARG A 361 -6.00 6.40 8.48
N ALA A 362 -6.07 7.71 8.70
CA ALA A 362 -6.84 8.31 9.79
C ALA A 362 -8.27 8.67 9.37
N ASP A 363 -8.53 8.78 8.06
CA ASP A 363 -9.83 9.18 7.48
C ASP A 363 -10.32 10.55 7.98
N VAL A 364 -9.38 11.48 8.17
CA VAL A 364 -9.64 12.88 8.55
C VAL A 364 -9.10 13.81 7.49
N PRO A 365 -9.69 15.02 7.31
CA PRO A 365 -9.12 16.05 6.45
C PRO A 365 -7.70 16.41 6.88
N ILE A 366 -6.79 16.46 5.90
CA ILE A 366 -5.42 16.92 6.12
C ILE A 366 -5.33 18.44 6.21
N GLU A 367 -4.21 18.94 6.73
CA GLU A 367 -3.84 20.35 6.68
C GLU A 367 -2.55 20.53 5.89
N PRO A 368 -2.51 21.40 4.87
CA PRO A 368 -1.25 21.92 4.35
C PRO A 368 -0.53 22.65 5.48
N ARG A 369 0.72 22.28 5.76
CA ARG A 369 1.49 22.84 6.87
C ARG A 369 2.95 23.00 6.48
N ILE A 370 3.54 24.10 6.85
CA ILE A 370 4.99 24.32 6.71
C ILE A 370 5.69 23.57 7.84
N SER A 371 6.56 22.66 7.48
CA SER A 371 7.29 21.84 8.45
C SER A 371 8.70 21.53 7.96
N MET A 372 9.61 21.41 8.92
CA MET A 372 10.97 20.96 8.68
C MET A 372 10.97 19.43 8.58
N GLN A 373 11.22 18.88 7.41
CA GLN A 373 11.14 17.47 7.12
C GLN A 373 12.37 17.00 6.34
N TRP A 374 12.63 15.68 6.36
CA TRP A 374 13.62 15.04 5.49
C TRP A 374 13.01 14.70 4.15
N PHE A 375 13.72 15.02 3.07
CA PHE A 375 13.31 14.79 1.69
C PHE A 375 14.36 14.00 0.93
N LEU A 376 13.88 13.15 0.00
CA LEU A 376 14.71 12.44 -0.95
C LEU A 376 14.40 12.92 -2.37
N LYS A 377 15.43 13.39 -3.10
CA LYS A 377 15.39 13.55 -4.55
C LYS A 377 15.47 12.16 -5.17
N TYR A 378 14.44 11.77 -5.89
CA TYR A 378 14.37 10.42 -6.44
C TYR A 378 15.55 10.08 -7.36
N PRO A 379 16.18 8.90 -7.22
CA PRO A 379 17.24 8.44 -8.11
C PRO A 379 16.66 7.81 -9.37
N LYS A 380 17.46 7.72 -10.44
CA LYS A 380 17.22 6.81 -11.57
C LYS A 380 15.85 6.94 -12.25
N ILE A 381 15.28 8.14 -12.33
CA ILE A 381 13.95 8.39 -12.91
C ILE A 381 13.92 8.01 -14.41
N GLU A 382 14.91 8.44 -15.18
CA GLU A 382 14.95 8.22 -16.63
C GLU A 382 15.13 6.73 -16.96
N GLU A 383 16.06 6.04 -16.29
CA GLU A 383 16.28 4.61 -16.45
C GLU A 383 15.03 3.81 -16.06
N SER A 384 14.33 4.25 -15.01
CA SER A 384 13.10 3.59 -14.53
C SER A 384 11.94 3.78 -15.51
N ILE A 385 11.81 4.94 -16.15
CA ILE A 385 10.83 5.18 -17.23
C ILE A 385 11.16 4.29 -18.43
N ALA A 386 12.44 4.30 -18.85
CA ALA A 386 12.90 3.54 -20.01
C ALA A 386 12.65 2.03 -19.84
N SER A 387 12.93 1.48 -18.67
CA SER A 387 12.75 0.04 -18.40
C SER A 387 11.33 -0.46 -18.64
N VAL A 388 10.32 0.39 -18.40
CA VAL A 388 8.91 0.05 -18.63
C VAL A 388 8.47 0.37 -20.05
N SER A 389 8.91 1.51 -20.62
CA SER A 389 8.57 1.91 -21.99
C SER A 389 9.17 0.96 -23.04
N ASP A 390 10.39 0.51 -22.83
CA ASP A 390 11.13 -0.41 -23.71
C ASP A 390 10.77 -1.88 -23.46
N GLN A 391 9.85 -2.14 -22.54
CA GLN A 391 9.37 -3.48 -22.17
C GLN A 391 10.47 -4.39 -21.59
N ASP A 392 11.48 -3.84 -20.95
CA ASP A 392 12.42 -4.62 -20.14
C ASP A 392 11.74 -5.10 -18.85
N ILE A 393 10.82 -4.29 -18.30
CA ILE A 393 9.87 -4.68 -17.27
C ILE A 393 8.47 -4.68 -17.87
N HIS A 394 7.81 -5.86 -17.88
CA HIS A 394 6.47 -6.01 -18.45
C HIS A 394 5.38 -5.76 -17.41
N PHE A 395 4.55 -4.72 -17.59
CA PHE A 395 3.36 -4.49 -16.78
C PHE A 395 2.15 -5.22 -17.35
N ARG A 396 1.43 -5.95 -16.50
CA ARG A 396 0.26 -6.74 -16.85
C ARG A 396 -0.92 -6.43 -15.92
N PRO A 397 -2.01 -5.81 -16.40
CA PRO A 397 -2.25 -5.33 -17.77
C PRO A 397 -1.36 -4.14 -18.18
N GLU A 398 -1.03 -4.06 -19.46
CA GLU A 398 -0.14 -3.04 -20.03
C GLU A 398 -0.62 -1.59 -19.82
N ARG A 399 -1.93 -1.38 -19.66
CA ARG A 399 -2.50 -0.04 -19.41
C ARG A 399 -1.84 0.69 -18.22
N TRP A 400 -1.32 -0.04 -17.24
CA TRP A 400 -0.66 0.54 -16.08
C TRP A 400 0.69 1.19 -16.39
N ALA A 401 1.32 0.83 -17.51
CA ALA A 401 2.55 1.47 -17.97
C ALA A 401 2.35 2.97 -18.27
N LYS A 402 1.19 3.34 -18.84
CA LYS A 402 0.86 4.76 -19.09
C LYS A 402 0.69 5.55 -17.79
N THR A 403 -0.03 4.95 -16.82
CA THR A 403 -0.25 5.57 -15.50
C THR A 403 1.08 5.74 -14.75
N TYR A 404 1.94 4.73 -14.81
CA TYR A 404 3.29 4.76 -14.25
C TYR A 404 4.14 5.88 -14.86
N SER A 405 4.23 5.94 -16.21
CA SER A 405 5.03 6.93 -16.91
C SER A 405 4.57 8.37 -16.64
N HIS A 406 3.25 8.59 -16.56
CA HIS A 406 2.70 9.91 -16.25
C HIS A 406 3.09 10.37 -14.84
N TRP A 407 3.02 9.48 -13.84
CA TRP A 407 3.44 9.79 -12.47
C TRP A 407 4.94 10.07 -12.40
N MET A 408 5.76 9.22 -13.01
CA MET A 408 7.22 9.37 -13.03
C MET A 408 7.70 10.69 -13.66
N GLN A 409 6.99 11.19 -14.69
CA GLN A 409 7.31 12.47 -15.34
C GLN A 409 6.98 13.70 -14.48
N ASN A 410 6.09 13.55 -13.49
CA ASN A 410 5.63 14.63 -12.61
C ASN A 410 6.04 14.41 -11.14
N ILE A 411 6.98 13.50 -10.90
CA ILE A 411 7.37 13.11 -9.55
C ILE A 411 8.04 14.28 -8.82
N GLN A 412 7.65 14.48 -7.55
CA GLN A 412 8.21 15.50 -6.65
C GLN A 412 9.12 14.84 -5.62
N ASP A 413 9.98 15.61 -4.96
CA ASP A 413 10.83 15.13 -3.89
C ASP A 413 9.99 14.44 -2.80
N TRP A 414 10.43 13.28 -2.36
CA TRP A 414 9.70 12.46 -1.41
C TRP A 414 9.95 12.88 0.03
N CYS A 415 8.92 13.31 0.76
CA CYS A 415 9.00 13.52 2.21
C CYS A 415 9.11 12.16 2.91
N ILE A 416 10.30 11.85 3.43
CA ILE A 416 10.64 10.54 4.00
C ILE A 416 10.58 10.49 5.53
N SER A 417 10.39 11.59 6.21
CA SER A 417 10.29 11.63 7.69
C SER A 417 8.85 11.53 8.17
N ARG A 418 8.65 10.82 9.27
CA ARG A 418 7.36 10.68 9.98
C ARG A 418 7.56 10.90 11.46
N GLN A 419 6.69 11.69 12.08
CA GLN A 419 6.67 12.00 13.52
C GLN A 419 6.02 10.85 14.30
N LEU A 420 6.54 9.66 14.11
CA LEU A 420 6.12 8.42 14.74
C LEU A 420 7.22 7.88 15.66
N TRP A 421 6.89 6.87 16.45
CA TRP A 421 7.87 6.13 17.25
C TRP A 421 8.12 4.74 16.67
N TRP A 422 7.10 4.12 16.07
CA TRP A 422 7.18 2.82 15.43
C TRP A 422 7.67 2.93 13.98
N GLY A 423 8.87 2.44 13.72
CA GLY A 423 9.53 2.47 12.41
C GLY A 423 11.05 2.58 12.54
N HIS A 424 11.73 2.70 11.41
CA HIS A 424 13.18 2.90 11.35
C HIS A 424 13.54 4.33 11.78
N ARG A 425 14.14 4.48 12.93
CA ARG A 425 14.57 5.80 13.40
C ARG A 425 15.61 6.38 12.44
N ILE A 426 15.48 7.67 12.13
CA ILE A 426 16.38 8.36 11.20
C ILE A 426 17.81 8.33 11.77
N PRO A 427 18.82 7.87 11.00
CA PRO A 427 20.17 7.68 11.48
C PRO A 427 21.00 8.98 11.43
N VAL A 428 20.47 10.03 12.07
CA VAL A 428 21.09 11.35 12.13
C VAL A 428 21.13 11.79 13.58
N TRP A 429 22.29 12.32 14.00
CA TRP A 429 22.50 12.90 15.32
C TRP A 429 22.90 14.37 15.18
N TYR A 430 22.33 15.22 16.03
CA TYR A 430 22.58 16.66 16.11
C TYR A 430 23.45 16.98 17.31
N ARG A 431 24.48 17.78 17.13
CA ARG A 431 25.25 18.29 18.26
C ARG A 431 24.39 19.13 19.19
N LYS A 432 24.39 18.81 20.49
CA LYS A 432 23.59 19.49 21.52
C LYS A 432 23.89 20.99 21.62
N ASP A 433 25.16 21.38 21.50
CA ASP A 433 25.63 22.75 21.56
C ASP A 433 25.24 23.60 20.35
N ARG A 434 24.80 22.96 19.23
CA ARG A 434 24.35 23.64 18.02
C ARG A 434 22.87 23.33 17.67
N ALA A 435 22.17 22.63 18.53
CA ALA A 435 20.80 22.19 18.24
C ALA A 435 19.83 23.33 17.91
N GLU A 436 19.94 24.47 18.61
CA GLU A 436 19.08 25.65 18.34
C GLU A 436 19.36 26.27 16.95
N GLU A 437 20.64 26.33 16.55
CA GLU A 437 21.03 26.84 15.23
C GLU A 437 20.49 25.93 14.13
N LEU A 438 20.67 24.61 14.30
CA LEU A 438 20.20 23.61 13.34
C LEU A 438 18.68 23.56 13.22
N GLN A 439 17.95 23.80 14.32
CA GLN A 439 16.49 23.87 14.27
C GLN A 439 15.97 25.12 13.53
N LYS A 440 16.75 26.20 13.52
CA LYS A 440 16.41 27.45 12.81
C LYS A 440 16.85 27.47 11.35
N ALA A 441 17.70 26.53 10.94
CA ALA A 441 18.16 26.46 9.56
C ALA A 441 17.01 26.10 8.60
N GLU A 442 16.88 26.82 7.50
CA GLU A 442 15.82 26.56 6.50
C GLU A 442 16.08 25.30 5.68
N SER A 443 17.36 24.92 5.55
CA SER A 443 17.79 23.68 4.89
C SER A 443 19.07 23.15 5.51
N LEU A 444 19.17 21.84 5.62
CA LEU A 444 20.35 21.13 6.08
C LEU A 444 20.63 19.97 5.12
N ASP A 445 21.82 19.99 4.54
CA ASP A 445 22.35 18.91 3.70
C ASP A 445 23.81 18.62 4.09
N LYS A 446 24.45 17.75 3.36
CA LYS A 446 25.86 17.39 3.61
C LYS A 446 26.82 18.59 3.57
N GLU A 447 26.54 19.58 2.73
CA GLU A 447 27.44 20.72 2.54
C GLU A 447 27.22 21.80 3.62
N THR A 448 25.97 22.03 3.99
CA THR A 448 25.58 23.08 4.93
C THR A 448 25.67 22.70 6.40
N ALA A 449 25.56 21.42 6.71
CA ALA A 449 25.53 20.91 8.09
C ALA A 449 26.92 20.82 8.74
N GLY A 450 27.97 20.57 7.95
CA GLY A 450 29.34 20.44 8.45
C GLY A 450 29.49 19.39 9.56
N ASP A 451 30.19 19.73 10.63
CA ASP A 451 30.41 18.89 11.82
C ASP A 451 29.27 18.90 12.83
N ALA A 452 28.20 19.62 12.54
CA ALA A 452 27.05 19.74 13.42
C ALA A 452 26.07 18.56 13.30
N LEU A 453 26.20 17.73 12.23
CA LEU A 453 25.48 16.48 12.03
C LEU A 453 26.43 15.31 11.99
N HIS A 454 26.07 14.24 12.68
CA HIS A 454 26.59 12.91 12.43
C HIS A 454 25.54 12.08 11.69
N VAL A 455 25.87 11.53 10.56
CA VAL A 455 25.00 10.66 9.75
C VAL A 455 25.69 9.33 9.56
N GLY A 456 25.18 8.29 10.17
CA GLY A 456 25.83 6.98 10.20
C GLY A 456 24.91 5.86 10.64
N ILE A 457 25.38 4.62 10.58
CA ILE A 457 24.69 3.46 11.11
C ILE A 457 24.87 3.42 12.63
N ASP A 458 26.09 3.65 13.06
CA ASP A 458 26.46 3.69 14.47
C ASP A 458 26.34 5.11 15.03
N PRO A 459 26.00 5.27 16.32
CA PRO A 459 26.02 6.56 16.97
C PRO A 459 27.46 7.12 17.03
N PRO A 460 27.63 8.45 17.21
CA PRO A 460 28.96 9.04 17.38
C PRO A 460 29.64 8.56 18.68
N GLU A 461 30.98 8.51 18.70
CA GLU A 461 31.77 7.97 19.82
C GLU A 461 31.51 8.72 21.15
N ASP A 462 31.21 10.04 21.10
CA ASP A 462 30.87 10.89 22.24
C ASP A 462 29.33 11.13 22.33
N GLU A 463 28.55 10.05 22.35
CA GLU A 463 27.10 10.03 22.26
C GLU A 463 26.41 11.00 23.23
N GLU A 464 26.99 11.23 24.40
CA GLU A 464 26.47 12.19 25.38
C GLU A 464 26.35 13.63 24.85
N ASN A 465 27.10 14.01 23.83
CA ASN A 465 27.07 15.35 23.21
C ASN A 465 26.10 15.45 22.03
N TRP A 466 25.40 14.38 21.70
CA TRP A 466 24.52 14.30 20.55
C TRP A 466 23.08 13.95 20.93
N ILE A 467 22.15 14.32 20.05
CA ILE A 467 20.74 13.95 20.14
C ILE A 467 20.35 13.32 18.80
N GLN A 468 19.90 12.08 18.81
CA GLN A 468 19.39 11.44 17.60
C GLN A 468 18.05 12.04 17.18
N ASP A 469 17.83 12.17 15.87
CA ASP A 469 16.54 12.60 15.30
C ASP A 469 15.39 11.77 15.88
N ASP A 470 14.28 12.43 16.23
CA ASP A 470 13.13 11.77 16.86
C ASP A 470 12.20 11.11 15.84
N ASP A 471 12.30 11.50 14.58
CA ASP A 471 11.46 10.99 13.50
C ASP A 471 11.91 9.59 13.06
N VAL A 472 10.99 8.89 12.45
CA VAL A 472 11.26 7.63 11.75
C VAL A 472 11.10 7.82 10.25
N LEU A 473 11.66 6.90 9.47
CA LEU A 473 11.50 6.86 8.02
C LEU A 473 10.09 6.40 7.63
N ASP A 474 9.61 6.90 6.51
CA ASP A 474 8.41 6.38 5.84
C ASP A 474 8.53 4.88 5.63
N THR A 475 7.46 4.13 5.88
CA THR A 475 7.36 2.68 5.66
C THR A 475 7.89 2.28 4.28
N TRP A 476 7.55 3.03 3.25
CA TRP A 476 7.97 2.73 1.87
C TRP A 476 9.45 2.93 1.63
N PHE A 477 10.15 3.72 2.46
CA PHE A 477 11.61 3.85 2.41
C PHE A 477 12.34 2.58 2.87
N SER A 478 11.69 1.72 3.63
CA SER A 478 12.20 0.38 3.89
C SER A 478 11.73 -0.61 2.82
N SER A 479 10.44 -0.61 2.49
CA SER A 479 9.83 -1.63 1.64
C SER A 479 10.32 -1.61 0.18
N TRP A 480 10.86 -0.50 -0.33
CA TRP A 480 11.41 -0.43 -1.69
C TRP A 480 12.69 -1.24 -1.88
N LEU A 481 13.38 -1.61 -0.80
CA LEU A 481 14.57 -2.47 -0.84
C LEU A 481 14.22 -3.97 -0.88
N TRP A 482 12.94 -4.32 -0.72
CA TRP A 482 12.45 -5.68 -0.51
C TRP A 482 12.96 -6.72 -1.52
N PRO A 483 13.05 -6.45 -2.83
CA PRO A 483 13.46 -7.46 -3.81
C PRO A 483 14.90 -7.95 -3.66
N PHE A 484 15.79 -7.19 -3.01
CA PHE A 484 17.21 -7.52 -2.90
C PHE A 484 17.76 -7.49 -1.47
N ALA A 485 17.29 -6.61 -0.59
CA ALA A 485 17.77 -6.53 0.78
C ALA A 485 17.26 -7.66 1.70
N THR A 486 16.27 -8.43 1.24
CA THR A 486 15.77 -9.62 1.94
C THR A 486 16.63 -10.85 1.75
N MET A 487 17.58 -10.82 0.82
CA MET A 487 18.39 -11.96 0.40
C MET A 487 19.84 -11.75 0.84
N ASP A 488 20.46 -12.82 1.37
CA ASP A 488 21.92 -12.87 1.48
C ASP A 488 22.57 -12.85 0.08
N GLU A 489 23.87 -12.59 0.03
CA GLU A 489 24.58 -12.42 -1.24
C GLU A 489 24.49 -13.65 -2.16
N THR A 490 24.56 -14.86 -1.61
CA THR A 490 24.47 -16.11 -2.39
C THR A 490 23.09 -16.29 -2.99
N THR A 491 22.05 -16.06 -2.19
CA THR A 491 20.65 -16.12 -2.60
C THR A 491 20.35 -15.04 -3.64
N LYS A 492 20.82 -13.82 -3.43
CA LYS A 492 20.66 -12.70 -4.37
C LYS A 492 21.33 -13.00 -5.71
N ASN A 493 22.56 -13.49 -5.73
CA ASN A 493 23.27 -13.83 -6.96
C ASN A 493 22.55 -14.91 -7.79
N LYS A 494 21.71 -15.75 -7.17
CA LYS A 494 20.94 -16.79 -7.86
C LYS A 494 19.56 -16.31 -8.32
N PHE A 495 18.83 -15.55 -7.48
CA PHE A 495 17.41 -15.31 -7.68
C PHE A 495 17.06 -13.84 -7.98
N TYR A 496 18.03 -12.93 -7.99
CA TYR A 496 17.84 -11.55 -8.40
C TYR A 496 18.43 -11.30 -9.81
N PRO A 497 17.74 -10.58 -10.70
CA PRO A 497 16.38 -10.03 -10.60
C PRO A 497 15.32 -11.11 -10.45
N THR A 498 14.24 -10.82 -9.68
CA THR A 498 13.15 -11.78 -9.54
C THR A 498 12.32 -11.90 -10.84
N ALA A 499 11.67 -13.03 -11.05
CA ALA A 499 10.92 -13.30 -12.28
C ALA A 499 9.63 -12.47 -12.34
N ASP A 500 8.85 -12.52 -11.27
CA ASP A 500 7.53 -11.92 -11.19
C ASP A 500 7.34 -11.13 -9.88
N LEU A 501 6.62 -10.02 -9.98
CA LEU A 501 6.01 -9.31 -8.87
C LEU A 501 4.49 -9.34 -9.04
N VAL A 502 3.76 -9.82 -8.03
CA VAL A 502 2.28 -9.81 -8.03
C VAL A 502 1.80 -8.86 -6.95
N THR A 503 1.08 -7.80 -7.33
CA THR A 503 0.66 -6.78 -6.37
C THR A 503 -0.65 -6.12 -6.78
N GLY A 504 -1.24 -5.30 -5.90
CA GLY A 504 -2.38 -4.45 -6.21
C GLY A 504 -1.99 -3.21 -7.01
N PRO A 505 -2.85 -2.70 -7.89
CA PRO A 505 -2.58 -1.48 -8.64
C PRO A 505 -2.59 -0.22 -7.76
N ASP A 506 -3.17 -0.29 -6.59
CA ASP A 506 -3.26 0.79 -5.61
C ASP A 506 -1.90 1.14 -4.97
N ILE A 507 -0.89 0.28 -5.08
CA ILE A 507 0.47 0.55 -4.58
C ILE A 507 1.53 0.67 -5.68
N ILE A 508 1.12 0.98 -6.92
CA ILE A 508 2.05 1.16 -8.03
C ILE A 508 3.08 2.27 -7.76
N PHE A 509 2.64 3.40 -7.21
CA PHE A 509 3.49 4.55 -6.91
C PHE A 509 4.21 4.38 -5.56
N PHE A 510 3.51 3.83 -4.59
CA PHE A 510 4.07 3.59 -3.26
C PHE A 510 5.22 2.59 -3.26
N TRP A 511 5.12 1.54 -4.07
CA TRP A 511 6.01 0.41 -3.96
C TRP A 511 6.69 0.01 -5.27
N VAL A 512 5.91 -0.25 -6.34
CA VAL A 512 6.45 -0.78 -7.61
C VAL A 512 7.45 0.20 -8.22
N ALA A 513 7.08 1.47 -8.39
CA ALA A 513 7.94 2.49 -8.97
C ALA A 513 9.20 2.71 -8.12
N ARG A 514 9.03 2.74 -6.79
CA ARG A 514 10.14 2.93 -5.86
C ARG A 514 11.10 1.74 -5.88
N MET A 515 10.61 0.49 -5.95
CA MET A 515 11.47 -0.68 -6.10
C MET A 515 12.28 -0.65 -7.40
N ILE A 516 11.70 -0.19 -8.52
CA ILE A 516 12.41 -0.08 -9.80
C ILE A 516 13.56 0.92 -9.66
N MET A 517 13.31 2.10 -9.09
CA MET A 517 14.34 3.11 -8.84
C MET A 517 15.45 2.60 -7.90
N ALA A 518 15.08 1.91 -6.82
CA ALA A 518 16.03 1.33 -5.87
C ALA A 518 16.87 0.22 -6.53
N GLY A 519 16.27 -0.64 -7.35
CA GLY A 519 16.98 -1.68 -8.08
C GLY A 519 18.09 -1.08 -8.95
N TYR A 520 17.77 -0.11 -9.80
CA TYR A 520 18.77 0.55 -10.64
C TYR A 520 19.82 1.32 -9.84
N GLU A 521 19.46 1.93 -8.71
CA GLU A 521 20.43 2.68 -7.89
C GLU A 521 21.41 1.76 -7.17
N PHE A 522 20.93 0.68 -6.55
CA PHE A 522 21.75 -0.14 -5.65
C PHE A 522 22.35 -1.40 -6.29
N THR A 523 21.73 -1.92 -7.36
CA THR A 523 22.21 -3.13 -8.03
C THR A 523 22.61 -2.89 -9.49
N GLY A 524 22.20 -1.76 -10.08
CA GLY A 524 22.42 -1.45 -11.50
C GLY A 524 21.49 -2.23 -12.43
N GLU A 525 20.51 -2.98 -11.90
CA GLU A 525 19.63 -3.86 -12.65
C GLU A 525 18.16 -3.65 -12.24
N LYS A 526 17.23 -4.08 -13.09
CA LYS A 526 15.80 -4.14 -12.76
C LYS A 526 15.54 -5.09 -11.58
N PRO A 527 14.59 -4.79 -10.69
CA PRO A 527 14.32 -5.67 -9.55
C PRO A 527 13.49 -6.91 -9.90
N PHE A 528 12.74 -6.87 -10.99
CA PHE A 528 11.87 -7.95 -11.48
C PHE A 528 11.60 -7.79 -12.97
N SER A 529 11.24 -8.90 -13.64
CA SER A 529 10.97 -8.88 -15.09
C SER A 529 9.51 -8.62 -15.44
N ASN A 530 8.56 -9.08 -14.62
CA ASN A 530 7.13 -8.88 -14.85
C ASN A 530 6.46 -8.34 -13.59
N VAL A 531 5.47 -7.46 -13.79
CA VAL A 531 4.59 -6.97 -12.73
C VAL A 531 3.15 -7.31 -13.10
N PHE A 532 2.52 -8.17 -12.33
CA PHE A 532 1.11 -8.51 -12.48
C PHE A 532 0.27 -7.75 -11.44
N PHE A 533 -0.60 -6.88 -11.92
CA PHE A 533 -1.54 -6.14 -11.09
C PHE A 533 -2.84 -6.89 -10.94
N THR A 534 -3.13 -7.30 -9.70
CA THR A 534 -4.34 -8.07 -9.39
C THR A 534 -5.60 -7.21 -9.47
N SER A 535 -6.73 -7.89 -9.61
CA SER A 535 -8.05 -7.27 -9.48
C SER A 535 -8.33 -6.83 -8.05
N ILE A 536 -9.18 -5.82 -7.88
CA ILE A 536 -9.69 -5.41 -6.57
C ILE A 536 -10.96 -6.19 -6.28
N ILE A 537 -11.05 -6.80 -5.10
CA ILE A 537 -12.25 -7.51 -4.67
C ILE A 537 -13.24 -6.52 -4.03
N ARG A 538 -14.47 -6.56 -4.52
CA ARG A 538 -15.59 -5.71 -4.09
C ARG A 538 -16.74 -6.53 -3.54
N ASP A 539 -17.49 -5.95 -2.63
CA ASP A 539 -18.74 -6.53 -2.13
C ASP A 539 -19.85 -6.49 -3.20
N LYS A 540 -21.01 -7.09 -2.91
CA LYS A 540 -22.17 -7.09 -3.81
C LYS A 540 -22.71 -5.69 -4.15
N LYS A 541 -22.38 -4.67 -3.35
CA LYS A 541 -22.72 -3.26 -3.59
C LYS A 541 -21.66 -2.52 -4.42
N GLY A 542 -20.58 -3.20 -4.83
CA GLY A 542 -19.48 -2.62 -5.59
C GLY A 542 -18.46 -1.85 -4.75
N ARG A 543 -18.52 -1.87 -3.43
CA ARG A 543 -17.55 -1.21 -2.54
C ARG A 543 -16.33 -2.08 -2.38
N LYS A 544 -15.13 -1.50 -2.38
CA LYS A 544 -13.87 -2.21 -2.06
C LYS A 544 -14.01 -2.92 -0.71
N MET A 545 -13.68 -4.20 -0.66
CA MET A 545 -13.70 -4.93 0.60
C MET A 545 -12.58 -4.47 1.52
N SER A 546 -12.92 -4.12 2.75
CA SER A 546 -11.97 -3.71 3.77
C SER A 546 -12.47 -4.11 5.16
N LYS A 547 -11.52 -4.25 6.10
CA LYS A 547 -11.83 -4.55 7.50
C LYS A 547 -12.56 -3.41 8.19
N SER A 548 -12.21 -2.17 7.86
CA SER A 548 -12.84 -0.97 8.45
C SER A 548 -14.33 -0.86 8.10
N LEU A 549 -14.72 -1.35 6.92
CA LEU A 549 -16.13 -1.37 6.49
C LEU A 549 -16.89 -2.63 6.98
N GLY A 550 -16.20 -3.63 7.55
CA GLY A 550 -16.82 -4.87 7.99
C GLY A 550 -17.51 -5.66 6.87
N ASN A 551 -17.08 -5.47 5.61
CA ASN A 551 -17.67 -6.08 4.42
C ASN A 551 -16.77 -7.16 3.76
N SER A 552 -15.74 -7.61 4.46
CA SER A 552 -14.84 -8.69 4.01
C SER A 552 -14.92 -9.85 5.01
N PRO A 553 -15.33 -11.06 4.59
CA PRO A 553 -15.27 -12.24 5.45
C PRO A 553 -13.81 -12.55 5.85
N ASP A 554 -13.63 -13.21 6.99
CA ASP A 554 -12.32 -13.71 7.37
C ASP A 554 -11.96 -14.93 6.49
N PRO A 555 -10.82 -14.92 5.80
CA PRO A 555 -10.37 -16.07 5.02
C PRO A 555 -10.24 -17.37 5.82
N LEU A 556 -9.90 -17.30 7.11
CA LEU A 556 -9.83 -18.50 7.95
C LEU A 556 -11.18 -19.15 8.20
N ASP A 557 -12.24 -18.36 8.34
CA ASP A 557 -13.60 -18.86 8.47
C ASP A 557 -14.06 -19.59 7.20
N LEU A 558 -13.71 -19.00 6.03
CA LEU A 558 -14.00 -19.62 4.75
C LEU A 558 -13.20 -20.92 4.54
N ILE A 559 -11.92 -20.95 4.94
CA ILE A 559 -11.09 -22.15 4.89
C ILE A 559 -11.64 -23.23 5.85
N ALA A 560 -12.06 -22.85 7.04
CA ALA A 560 -12.65 -23.79 8.00
C ALA A 560 -13.97 -24.40 7.49
N GLN A 561 -14.77 -23.62 6.77
CA GLN A 561 -16.07 -24.03 6.25
C GLN A 561 -15.97 -24.84 4.94
N TYR A 562 -15.09 -24.43 4.01
CA TYR A 562 -15.06 -24.96 2.65
C TYR A 562 -13.73 -25.63 2.26
N GLY A 563 -12.65 -25.35 2.99
CA GLY A 563 -11.28 -25.74 2.65
C GLY A 563 -10.52 -24.68 1.85
N ALA A 564 -9.19 -24.72 1.96
CA ALA A 564 -8.28 -23.80 1.25
C ALA A 564 -8.36 -24.00 -0.28
N ASP A 565 -8.41 -25.24 -0.75
CA ASP A 565 -8.53 -25.57 -2.17
C ASP A 565 -9.79 -24.96 -2.77
N ALA A 566 -10.92 -25.06 -2.08
CA ALA A 566 -12.19 -24.47 -2.51
C ALA A 566 -12.11 -22.96 -2.64
N LEU A 567 -11.57 -22.28 -1.63
CA LEU A 567 -11.42 -20.83 -1.60
C LEU A 567 -10.48 -20.34 -2.72
N ARG A 568 -9.31 -20.97 -2.86
CA ARG A 568 -8.31 -20.60 -3.88
C ARG A 568 -8.84 -20.79 -5.30
N PHE A 569 -9.45 -21.94 -5.57
CA PHE A 569 -10.00 -22.25 -6.89
C PHE A 569 -11.14 -21.30 -7.27
N SER A 570 -12.04 -21.02 -6.33
CA SER A 570 -13.17 -20.12 -6.56
C SER A 570 -12.73 -18.70 -6.86
N ILE A 571 -11.75 -18.17 -6.08
CA ILE A 571 -11.21 -16.83 -6.33
C ILE A 571 -10.55 -16.74 -7.70
N MET A 572 -9.82 -17.78 -8.14
CA MET A 572 -9.23 -17.80 -9.48
C MET A 572 -10.30 -17.80 -10.58
N ARG A 573 -11.40 -18.52 -10.40
CA ARG A 573 -12.50 -18.57 -11.41
C ARG A 573 -13.22 -17.24 -11.59
N ILE A 574 -13.31 -16.42 -10.54
CA ILE A 574 -14.07 -15.16 -10.57
C ILE A 574 -13.21 -13.93 -10.81
N ALA A 575 -11.89 -14.05 -10.83
CA ALA A 575 -10.96 -12.92 -10.93
C ALA A 575 -10.40 -12.74 -12.35
N PRO A 576 -11.09 -12.01 -13.24
CA PRO A 576 -10.58 -11.72 -14.57
C PRO A 576 -9.39 -10.75 -14.48
N SER A 577 -8.48 -10.85 -15.44
CA SER A 577 -7.36 -9.91 -15.54
C SER A 577 -7.85 -8.49 -15.79
N GLY A 578 -7.45 -7.56 -14.96
CA GLY A 578 -7.59 -6.13 -15.20
C GLY A 578 -8.96 -5.51 -14.91
N THR A 579 -9.92 -6.23 -14.35
CA THR A 579 -11.21 -5.70 -13.91
C THR A 579 -11.51 -6.10 -12.47
N ASP A 580 -12.32 -5.31 -11.77
CA ASP A 580 -12.68 -5.60 -10.39
C ASP A 580 -13.59 -6.84 -10.29
N VAL A 581 -13.48 -7.53 -9.17
CA VAL A 581 -14.21 -8.77 -8.88
C VAL A 581 -15.30 -8.50 -7.85
N ARG A 582 -16.51 -8.99 -8.10
CA ARG A 582 -17.58 -9.00 -7.10
C ARG A 582 -17.61 -10.35 -6.38
N PHE A 583 -17.36 -10.32 -5.09
CA PHE A 583 -17.51 -11.47 -4.21
C PHE A 583 -18.88 -11.43 -3.53
N ILE A 584 -19.63 -12.54 -3.61
CA ILE A 584 -21.03 -12.60 -3.17
C ILE A 584 -21.10 -13.29 -1.82
N GLU A 585 -21.61 -12.58 -0.83
CA GLU A 585 -21.99 -13.09 0.47
C GLU A 585 -23.53 -13.04 0.60
N ASN A 586 -24.13 -14.17 0.87
CA ASN A 586 -25.55 -14.26 1.26
C ASN A 586 -25.62 -14.32 2.79
N LYS A 587 -26.02 -13.21 3.40
CA LYS A 587 -26.22 -13.13 4.84
C LYS A 587 -27.49 -13.89 5.22
N ASN A 588 -27.38 -14.84 6.13
CA ASN A 588 -28.53 -15.46 6.74
C ASN A 588 -29.28 -14.45 7.62
N LYS A 589 -30.62 -14.58 7.65
CA LYS A 589 -31.47 -13.71 8.46
C LYS A 589 -31.38 -14.05 9.96
N ASP A 590 -31.02 -15.27 10.26
CA ASP A 590 -30.74 -15.74 11.63
C ASP A 590 -29.25 -15.55 11.91
N GLU A 591 -28.91 -14.69 12.88
CA GLU A 591 -27.50 -14.43 13.28
C GLU A 591 -26.80 -15.67 13.82
N ALA A 592 -27.53 -16.74 14.17
CA ALA A 592 -26.98 -18.02 14.60
C ALA A 592 -26.55 -18.92 13.42
N GLU A 593 -26.95 -18.62 12.19
CA GLU A 593 -26.58 -19.38 11.00
C GLU A 593 -25.41 -18.76 10.27
N VAL A 594 -24.49 -19.62 9.78
CA VAL A 594 -23.31 -19.20 9.02
C VAL A 594 -23.72 -18.61 7.68
N ASN A 595 -23.09 -17.51 7.28
CA ASN A 595 -23.30 -16.90 5.97
C ASN A 595 -22.93 -17.88 4.85
N ASP A 596 -23.65 -17.78 3.73
CA ASP A 596 -23.44 -18.62 2.55
C ASP A 596 -22.62 -17.89 1.49
N TYR A 597 -21.67 -18.62 0.90
CA TYR A 597 -20.75 -18.12 -0.13
C TYR A 597 -20.81 -19.01 -1.39
N PRO A 598 -21.81 -18.81 -2.26
CA PRO A 598 -22.09 -19.72 -3.38
C PRO A 598 -20.90 -19.91 -4.31
N GLN A 599 -20.08 -18.88 -4.50
CA GLN A 599 -18.86 -18.98 -5.32
C GLN A 599 -17.82 -19.93 -4.69
N VAL A 600 -17.66 -19.94 -3.36
CA VAL A 600 -16.73 -20.86 -2.67
C VAL A 600 -17.28 -22.26 -2.60
N GLU A 601 -18.59 -22.41 -2.51
CA GLU A 601 -19.27 -23.70 -2.58
C GLU A 601 -19.02 -24.43 -3.91
N GLU A 602 -19.02 -23.72 -5.03
CA GLU A 602 -18.67 -24.29 -6.34
C GLU A 602 -17.26 -24.90 -6.32
N GLY A 603 -16.28 -24.22 -5.71
CA GLY A 603 -14.91 -24.74 -5.55
C GLY A 603 -14.87 -25.99 -4.67
N ARG A 604 -15.62 -26.02 -3.58
CA ARG A 604 -15.76 -27.21 -2.72
C ARG A 604 -16.34 -28.40 -3.52
N ASN A 605 -17.37 -28.15 -4.30
CA ASN A 605 -17.99 -29.18 -5.12
C ASN A 605 -17.04 -29.72 -6.17
N PHE A 606 -16.21 -28.86 -6.77
CA PHE A 606 -15.17 -29.27 -7.71
C PHE A 606 -14.08 -30.11 -7.04
N ALA A 607 -13.57 -29.71 -5.88
CA ALA A 607 -12.60 -30.48 -5.12
C ALA A 607 -13.16 -31.87 -4.75
N ASN A 608 -14.43 -31.95 -4.38
CA ASN A 608 -15.11 -33.23 -4.11
C ASN A 608 -15.31 -34.07 -5.37
N LYS A 609 -15.53 -33.47 -6.54
CA LYS A 609 -15.59 -34.19 -7.85
C LYS A 609 -14.25 -34.82 -8.18
N LEU A 610 -13.13 -34.09 -8.00
CA LEU A 610 -11.75 -34.61 -8.17
C LEU A 610 -11.51 -35.80 -7.23
N TRP A 611 -11.88 -35.66 -5.96
CA TRP A 611 -11.76 -36.70 -4.94
C TRP A 611 -12.52 -37.97 -5.32
N ASN A 612 -13.76 -37.82 -5.77
CA ASN A 612 -14.58 -38.96 -6.16
C ASN A 612 -14.09 -39.64 -7.43
N ALA A 613 -13.53 -38.92 -8.38
CA ALA A 613 -12.91 -39.53 -9.57
C ALA A 613 -11.67 -40.35 -9.19
N ALA A 614 -10.82 -39.83 -8.29
CA ALA A 614 -9.68 -40.56 -7.76
C ALA A 614 -10.12 -41.84 -6.99
N ARG A 615 -11.16 -41.71 -6.17
CA ARG A 615 -11.75 -42.81 -5.42
C ARG A 615 -12.34 -43.87 -6.37
N PHE A 616 -13.05 -43.48 -7.42
CA PHE A 616 -13.56 -44.37 -8.43
C PHE A 616 -12.40 -45.16 -9.10
N ARG A 617 -11.30 -44.47 -9.45
CA ARG A 617 -10.12 -45.15 -10.02
C ARG A 617 -9.52 -46.15 -9.03
N GLN A 618 -9.41 -45.84 -7.75
CA GLN A 618 -8.88 -46.73 -6.73
C GLN A 618 -9.74 -48.02 -6.60
N MET A 619 -11.05 -47.90 -6.72
CA MET A 619 -11.98 -49.04 -6.64
C MET A 619 -11.83 -50.02 -7.82
N GLN A 620 -11.21 -49.61 -8.92
CA GLN A 620 -10.99 -50.48 -10.09
C GLN A 620 -9.71 -51.35 -9.99
N GLY A 621 -9.00 -51.30 -8.88
CA GLY A 621 -7.84 -52.14 -8.61
C GLY A 621 -6.52 -51.38 -8.50
N SER A 622 -5.43 -52.12 -8.23
CA SER A 622 -4.08 -51.57 -8.09
C SER A 622 -3.51 -51.07 -9.41
N THR A 623 -2.67 -50.05 -9.33
CA THR A 623 -1.83 -49.56 -10.45
C THR A 623 -0.39 -50.02 -10.31
N ASP A 624 -0.10 -50.93 -9.38
CA ASP A 624 1.25 -51.46 -9.17
C ASP A 624 1.80 -52.10 -10.45
N GLY A 625 2.91 -51.55 -10.92
CA GLY A 625 3.58 -52.07 -12.10
C GLY A 625 3.28 -51.35 -13.42
N VAL A 626 2.26 -50.48 -13.51
CA VAL A 626 1.99 -49.70 -14.72
C VAL A 626 2.93 -48.46 -14.71
N LYS A 627 3.93 -48.47 -15.58
CA LYS A 627 4.93 -47.38 -15.69
C LYS A 627 4.80 -46.55 -16.97
N GLU A 628 4.15 -47.08 -17.98
CA GLU A 628 4.05 -46.50 -19.32
C GLU A 628 2.60 -46.57 -19.80
N LEU A 629 2.22 -45.68 -20.69
CA LEU A 629 0.95 -45.80 -21.39
C LEU A 629 0.96 -47.06 -22.29
N PRO A 630 -0.16 -47.75 -22.45
CA PRO A 630 -0.30 -48.83 -23.43
C PRO A 630 0.02 -48.32 -24.83
N ASP A 631 0.38 -49.28 -25.75
CA ASP A 631 0.56 -48.95 -27.15
C ASP A 631 -0.75 -48.37 -27.73
N LEU A 632 -0.65 -47.45 -28.70
CA LEU A 632 -1.82 -46.81 -29.32
C LEU A 632 -2.84 -47.79 -29.87
N GLU A 633 -2.39 -48.99 -30.30
CA GLU A 633 -3.24 -50.06 -30.82
C GLU A 633 -4.07 -50.74 -29.73
N GLU A 634 -3.68 -50.64 -28.48
CA GLU A 634 -4.39 -51.19 -27.32
C GLU A 634 -5.41 -50.22 -26.72
N LEU A 635 -5.34 -48.94 -27.11
CA LEU A 635 -6.22 -47.90 -26.62
C LEU A 635 -7.58 -47.93 -27.35
N SER A 636 -8.65 -47.74 -26.56
CA SER A 636 -9.97 -47.53 -27.16
C SER A 636 -10.07 -46.16 -27.82
N ILE A 637 -11.07 -45.96 -28.66
CA ILE A 637 -11.35 -44.65 -29.27
C ILE A 637 -11.60 -43.56 -28.20
N TYR A 638 -12.15 -43.92 -27.04
CA TYR A 638 -12.41 -43.02 -25.95
C TYR A 638 -11.10 -42.58 -25.23
N ASP A 639 -10.14 -43.52 -25.10
CA ASP A 639 -8.83 -43.23 -24.53
C ASP A 639 -8.05 -42.28 -25.44
N ILE A 640 -8.06 -42.54 -26.75
CA ILE A 640 -7.41 -41.67 -27.74
C ILE A 640 -8.03 -40.26 -27.73
N ASP A 641 -9.36 -40.17 -27.66
CA ASP A 641 -10.06 -38.88 -27.65
C ASP A 641 -9.70 -38.04 -26.42
N ILE A 642 -9.72 -38.63 -25.20
CA ILE A 642 -9.40 -37.88 -23.96
C ILE A 642 -7.93 -37.49 -23.93
N LEU A 643 -7.00 -38.32 -24.44
CA LEU A 643 -5.58 -37.97 -24.50
C LEU A 643 -5.33 -36.80 -25.45
N ARG A 644 -5.99 -36.79 -26.64
CA ARG A 644 -5.89 -35.66 -27.57
C ARG A 644 -6.43 -34.37 -26.96
N LYS A 645 -7.56 -34.44 -26.24
CA LYS A 645 -8.13 -33.28 -25.53
C LYS A 645 -7.21 -32.78 -24.42
N LEU A 646 -6.52 -33.69 -23.73
CA LEU A 646 -5.54 -33.33 -22.71
C LEU A 646 -4.32 -32.63 -23.33
N ASP A 647 -3.82 -33.09 -24.46
CA ASP A 647 -2.71 -32.45 -25.17
C ASP A 647 -3.08 -31.05 -25.65
N SER A 648 -4.26 -30.90 -26.27
CA SER A 648 -4.79 -29.59 -26.67
C SER A 648 -4.92 -28.64 -25.47
N LEU A 649 -5.45 -29.15 -24.35
CA LEU A 649 -5.55 -28.37 -23.11
C LEU A 649 -4.17 -27.93 -22.61
N ASN A 650 -3.15 -28.78 -22.63
CA ASN A 650 -1.80 -28.44 -22.19
C ASN A 650 -1.18 -27.30 -23.02
N GLU A 651 -1.40 -27.31 -24.34
CA GLU A 651 -0.97 -26.22 -25.22
C GLU A 651 -1.69 -24.93 -24.88
N GLU A 652 -3.02 -24.94 -24.79
CA GLU A 652 -3.84 -23.80 -24.45
C GLU A 652 -3.50 -23.22 -23.06
N LEU A 653 -3.24 -24.09 -22.08
CA LEU A 653 -2.84 -23.66 -20.74
C LEU A 653 -1.47 -23.00 -20.75
N SER A 654 -0.54 -23.48 -21.57
CA SER A 654 0.79 -22.89 -21.71
C SER A 654 0.71 -21.43 -22.16
N ASP A 655 -0.14 -21.14 -23.15
CA ASP A 655 -0.40 -19.80 -23.64
C ASP A 655 -1.12 -18.92 -22.59
N SER A 656 -2.11 -19.49 -21.91
CA SER A 656 -2.86 -18.77 -20.86
C SER A 656 -1.95 -18.40 -19.68
N TYR A 657 -1.01 -19.27 -19.30
CA TYR A 657 -0.02 -18.98 -18.28
C TYR A 657 0.97 -17.88 -18.72
N SER A 658 1.48 -17.96 -19.94
CA SER A 658 2.41 -16.97 -20.49
C SER A 658 1.77 -15.57 -20.58
N SER A 659 0.44 -15.53 -20.72
CA SER A 659 -0.37 -14.32 -20.78
C SER A 659 -0.99 -13.93 -19.43
N TYR A 660 -0.70 -14.62 -18.33
CA TYR A 660 -1.24 -14.38 -16.98
C TYR A 660 -2.78 -14.39 -16.90
N LYS A 661 -3.42 -15.27 -17.67
CA LYS A 661 -4.89 -15.40 -17.73
C LYS A 661 -5.40 -16.46 -16.74
N PHE A 662 -5.22 -16.24 -15.45
CA PHE A 662 -5.50 -17.22 -14.39
C PHE A 662 -6.96 -17.66 -14.33
N GLN A 663 -7.92 -16.78 -14.61
CA GLN A 663 -9.34 -17.13 -14.69
C GLN A 663 -9.59 -18.11 -15.83
N GLU A 664 -8.97 -17.86 -16.98
CA GLU A 664 -9.10 -18.75 -18.17
C GLU A 664 -8.53 -20.15 -17.89
N ILE A 665 -7.38 -20.20 -17.20
CA ILE A 665 -6.76 -21.45 -16.74
C ILE A 665 -7.73 -22.23 -15.84
N ALA A 666 -8.28 -21.59 -14.83
CA ALA A 666 -9.19 -22.23 -13.88
C ALA A 666 -10.46 -22.75 -14.56
N ASN A 667 -11.04 -21.97 -15.49
CA ASN A 667 -12.23 -22.39 -16.24
C ASN A 667 -11.93 -23.55 -17.19
N LYS A 668 -10.85 -23.50 -17.98
CA LYS A 668 -10.46 -24.59 -18.89
C LYS A 668 -10.20 -25.90 -18.14
N LEU A 669 -9.52 -25.85 -16.99
CA LEU A 669 -9.30 -27.02 -16.14
C LEU A 669 -10.61 -27.57 -15.57
N TYR A 670 -11.52 -26.71 -15.16
CA TYR A 670 -12.84 -27.10 -14.66
C TYR A 670 -13.64 -27.80 -15.75
N ASP A 671 -13.76 -27.20 -16.95
CA ASP A 671 -14.56 -27.70 -18.05
C ASP A 671 -14.01 -29.04 -18.57
N PHE A 672 -12.69 -29.13 -18.73
CA PHE A 672 -12.06 -30.40 -19.13
C PHE A 672 -12.31 -31.49 -18.09
N PHE A 673 -12.03 -31.23 -16.82
CA PHE A 673 -12.12 -32.27 -15.80
C PHE A 673 -13.57 -32.68 -15.53
N TRP A 674 -14.47 -31.70 -15.42
CA TRP A 674 -15.88 -31.99 -15.12
C TRP A 674 -16.59 -32.64 -16.31
N SER A 675 -16.59 -31.95 -17.45
CA SER A 675 -17.39 -32.35 -18.59
C SER A 675 -16.71 -33.43 -19.45
N GLU A 676 -15.45 -33.19 -19.87
CA GLU A 676 -14.80 -34.12 -20.81
C GLU A 676 -14.30 -35.38 -20.11
N PHE A 677 -13.63 -35.24 -18.96
CA PHE A 677 -13.08 -36.40 -18.26
C PHE A 677 -14.14 -37.13 -17.45
N CYS A 678 -14.88 -36.44 -16.53
CA CYS A 678 -15.81 -37.13 -15.65
C CYS A 678 -17.13 -37.52 -16.32
N ASP A 679 -17.81 -36.53 -16.95
CA ASP A 679 -19.18 -36.75 -17.46
C ASP A 679 -19.19 -37.48 -18.81
N TRP A 680 -18.10 -37.42 -19.57
CA TRP A 680 -17.99 -38.12 -20.83
C TRP A 680 -17.07 -39.34 -20.77
N TYR A 681 -15.76 -39.18 -20.60
CA TYR A 681 -14.80 -40.28 -20.67
C TYR A 681 -15.05 -41.34 -19.60
N LEU A 682 -15.11 -40.98 -18.30
CA LEU A 682 -15.35 -42.00 -17.25
C LEU A 682 -16.69 -42.72 -17.41
N GLU A 683 -17.74 -42.04 -17.87
CA GLU A 683 -19.02 -42.70 -18.14
C GLU A 683 -18.92 -43.66 -19.34
N SER A 684 -18.20 -43.29 -20.41
CA SER A 684 -18.02 -44.12 -21.62
C SER A 684 -17.26 -45.41 -21.35
N ILE A 685 -16.27 -45.38 -20.45
CA ILE A 685 -15.45 -46.58 -20.12
C ILE A 685 -16.03 -47.46 -19.01
N LYS A 686 -17.12 -47.06 -18.33
CA LYS A 686 -17.73 -47.86 -17.24
C LYS A 686 -18.14 -49.28 -17.66
N LEU A 687 -18.48 -49.48 -18.90
CA LEU A 687 -18.86 -50.82 -19.43
C LEU A 687 -17.63 -51.71 -19.72
N SER A 688 -16.43 -51.15 -19.66
CA SER A 688 -15.16 -51.87 -19.86
C SER A 688 -14.59 -52.47 -18.57
N PHE A 689 -15.22 -52.17 -17.41
CA PHE A 689 -14.82 -52.68 -16.10
C PHE A 689 -15.72 -53.83 -15.61
#